data_191905c93932d6745a451bf877a5b960
#
_entry.id   191905c93932d6745a451bf877a5b960
#
_cell.length_a   1.000
_cell.length_b   1.000
_cell.length_c   1.000
_cell.angle_alpha   90.00
_cell.angle_beta   90.00
_cell.angle_gamma   90.00
#
_symmetry.space_group_name_H-M   'P 1'
#
loop_
_entity.id
_entity.type
_entity.pdbx_description
1 polymer ?
#
loop_
_entity_poly.entity_id
_entity_poly.type
_entity_poly.pdbx_seq_one_letter_code
_entity_poly.pdbx_strand_id
1 'polypeptide(L)'
;MNFTRENARQALGKAERKLEAIFGKRLVGSSSAAFTSVAEKNVIGAAGLPFTAPIHVAILNTAETACYVDSFGETSHLFVFGDGVRHYTEGGEVVIPAEIEKALLAIYAGVCESAGTLAENGDHIINLKADKIGTHFDANLLIGNRIGFKSPLLTTPKGAIDSLGRGSFRGTAARQVTATRYTLIPEENGEPCSRQFYIVENGKQIFYSADVETNVKSAYCRHSHNYSEITYETECGLKITRDLFILPQEEGMPEAVEAQHVTVENLTDADRKLKIVFTGMFSLASTESLMNDTIYASVTWESSLLCQNGKPVAIAPNPWPGYLKVLKRFATVFADGDTMDEYTANYMDFVGNGTLEKPQHVAHLACSPVTKIVPFFAIAKNFTVPAKGKNTVDQLTGMVITPGGKDDMIDELLYNLIEKYKNPTAAAESLEKVKAFSAKYASFLKVKTDDCDFDAYVNNNLPFQVYYQSYVSRSFAWTQKAYREIGFREIQDMYASLYYIIGMGADGLAREMLANWIANVHEMGYANHNFYHAGKEPGMCSDDGLWLVQAIFRYVSLTGDVKFLEEEFPVAGTEGKTRTLWETLMAIVTYSGKISVGAHGLPLLDKADWNDCLKLDDNWINGPEKEKQYKAQLEADGTEYGVPFKSEFSESVMNAFLLKIAYDELSVIAGLAGKTDAKAEMDALSAALSDRIQTHCWKGDFFARALVGGVREGGYTYLGAGGDGISADENIDGTYFLNSFSWSVLAGVATEEQIRTMLATMKRYLVTKAGIKLCTPADLGKLATGTASSSYFPGDRENGGVFKHAAMMGASAFLKAAKVVSDEALAAELAEIAFFAMDTVYPFKTMEHPYFTKGNPRFCTQYNNVTTGANIGPMLSGTASWLNLTLMEMLGIGYDGEDMVFSPVLEADQTDVSYTVTNGDTVLNVNIKKPLGFARVSERSTFTFDGAAFDGRIKRPADGKTHEIKIVL
;
A
#
# COMPACT_ATOMS: atom_id res chain seq x y z
N MET A 1 4.29 34.96 -2.05
CA MET A 1 5.54 35.13 -1.28
C MET A 1 6.60 35.69 -2.22
N ASN A 2 7.41 36.67 -1.79
CA ASN A 2 8.56 37.08 -2.62
C ASN A 2 9.64 36.01 -2.48
N PHE A 3 9.88 35.26 -3.53
CA PHE A 3 10.97 34.30 -3.58
C PHE A 3 12.30 35.06 -3.52
N THR A 4 13.06 34.82 -2.47
CA THR A 4 14.33 35.50 -2.28
C THR A 4 15.48 34.54 -2.68
N ARG A 5 16.65 35.10 -3.00
CA ARG A 5 17.89 34.37 -3.20
C ARG A 5 18.17 33.39 -2.05
N GLU A 6 17.83 33.80 -0.83
CA GLU A 6 17.99 33.00 0.38
C GLU A 6 17.08 31.78 0.36
N ASN A 7 15.79 31.98 0.00
CA ASN A 7 14.83 30.88 -0.09
C ASN A 7 15.21 29.86 -1.19
N ALA A 8 15.71 30.34 -2.34
CA ALA A 8 16.25 29.49 -3.40
C ALA A 8 17.45 28.65 -2.91
N ARG A 9 18.39 29.31 -2.21
CA ARG A 9 19.55 28.65 -1.62
C ARG A 9 19.16 27.63 -0.55
N GLN A 10 18.16 27.96 0.28
CA GLN A 10 17.68 27.02 1.32
C GLN A 10 16.98 25.81 0.70
N ALA A 11 16.13 25.99 -0.29
CA ALA A 11 15.45 24.91 -0.99
C ALA A 11 16.43 23.99 -1.73
N LEU A 12 17.37 24.60 -2.45
CA LEU A 12 18.45 23.86 -3.11
C LEU A 12 19.33 23.14 -2.07
N GLY A 13 19.72 23.85 -1.01
CA GLY A 13 20.54 23.32 0.06
C GLY A 13 19.93 22.18 0.86
N LYS A 14 18.61 22.06 0.97
CA LYS A 14 17.93 20.89 1.55
C LYS A 14 18.13 19.65 0.68
N ALA A 15 17.88 19.75 -0.62
CA ALA A 15 18.05 18.64 -1.56
C ALA A 15 19.52 18.25 -1.74
N GLU A 16 20.40 19.24 -1.92
CA GLU A 16 21.84 19.02 -2.08
C GLU A 16 22.48 18.37 -0.87
N ARG A 17 22.23 18.86 0.32
CA ARG A 17 22.84 18.34 1.56
C ARG A 17 22.47 16.89 1.82
N LYS A 18 21.21 16.50 1.58
CA LYS A 18 20.78 15.11 1.71
C LYS A 18 21.55 14.20 0.74
N LEU A 19 21.75 14.65 -0.47
CA LEU A 19 22.44 13.86 -1.50
C LEU A 19 23.96 13.90 -1.38
N GLU A 20 24.56 15.04 -1.07
CA GLU A 20 26.00 15.19 -0.84
C GLU A 20 26.48 14.37 0.36
N ALA A 21 25.72 14.36 1.46
CA ALA A 21 26.04 13.55 2.63
C ALA A 21 26.12 12.06 2.29
N ILE A 22 25.19 11.57 1.45
CA ILE A 22 25.10 10.16 1.08
C ILE A 22 26.18 9.76 0.07
N PHE A 23 26.39 10.58 -0.97
CA PHE A 23 27.25 10.21 -2.09
C PHE A 23 28.65 10.86 -2.05
N GLY A 24 28.88 11.77 -1.11
CA GLY A 24 30.15 12.51 -1.00
C GLY A 24 30.44 13.40 -2.20
N LYS A 25 29.44 13.75 -3.00
CA LYS A 25 29.53 14.64 -4.16
C LYS A 25 28.21 15.30 -4.48
N ARG A 26 28.26 16.46 -5.12
CA ARG A 26 27.10 17.18 -5.58
C ARG A 26 26.35 16.39 -6.65
N LEU A 27 25.05 16.15 -6.44
CA LEU A 27 24.18 15.38 -7.34
C LEU A 27 23.04 16.19 -7.93
N VAL A 28 23.03 17.49 -7.74
CA VAL A 28 22.01 18.37 -8.27
C VAL A 28 21.94 18.24 -9.78
N GLY A 29 20.75 18.06 -10.32
CA GLY A 29 20.54 17.87 -11.74
C GLY A 29 20.74 16.45 -12.26
N SER A 30 21.34 15.54 -11.50
CA SER A 30 21.57 14.16 -11.97
C SER A 30 20.35 13.26 -11.86
N SER A 31 19.27 13.73 -11.19
CA SER A 31 18.09 12.92 -10.90
C SER A 31 17.14 12.74 -12.09
N SER A 32 17.39 13.32 -13.24
CA SER A 32 16.37 13.40 -14.28
C SER A 32 16.85 13.16 -15.71
N ALA A 33 17.65 12.12 -15.93
CA ALA A 33 18.17 11.82 -17.26
C ALA A 33 17.07 11.68 -18.34
N ALA A 34 15.91 11.10 -18.03
CA ALA A 34 14.79 11.02 -18.95
C ALA A 34 14.12 12.38 -19.23
N PHE A 35 14.18 13.28 -18.28
CA PHE A 35 13.65 14.63 -18.31
C PHE A 35 14.53 15.60 -19.07
N THR A 36 15.83 15.43 -18.92
CA THR A 36 16.86 16.23 -19.56
C THR A 36 16.67 16.25 -21.09
N SER A 37 16.29 15.14 -21.71
CA SER A 37 16.13 15.06 -23.15
C SER A 37 14.96 15.88 -23.70
N VAL A 38 13.87 16.05 -22.96
CA VAL A 38 12.71 16.86 -23.36
C VAL A 38 12.99 18.33 -23.14
N ALA A 39 13.53 18.70 -21.98
CA ALA A 39 13.92 20.06 -21.66
C ALA A 39 15.04 20.55 -22.58
N GLU A 40 16.04 19.73 -22.86
CA GLU A 40 17.16 20.03 -23.77
C GLU A 40 16.66 20.39 -25.15
N LYS A 41 15.75 19.61 -25.74
CA LYS A 41 15.19 19.92 -27.08
C LYS A 41 14.42 21.23 -27.09
N ASN A 42 13.67 21.53 -26.07
CA ASN A 42 12.83 22.73 -26.01
C ASN A 42 13.64 23.98 -25.68
N VAL A 43 14.63 23.89 -24.81
CA VAL A 43 15.46 25.01 -24.37
C VAL A 43 16.48 25.40 -25.45
N ILE A 44 17.17 24.43 -26.03
CA ILE A 44 18.16 24.66 -27.11
C ILE A 44 17.47 25.15 -28.39
N GLY A 45 16.30 24.60 -28.73
CA GLY A 45 15.57 24.99 -29.92
C GLY A 45 14.87 26.34 -29.88
N ALA A 46 14.52 26.84 -28.66
CA ALA A 46 13.62 28.00 -28.53
C ALA A 46 14.32 29.34 -28.28
N ALA A 47 15.52 29.38 -27.75
CA ALA A 47 16.05 30.64 -27.20
C ALA A 47 17.56 30.94 -27.39
N GLY A 48 18.33 30.06 -28.03
CA GLY A 48 19.78 30.27 -28.11
C GLY A 48 20.38 30.50 -26.71
N LEU A 49 19.97 29.69 -25.74
CA LEU A 49 20.47 29.79 -24.37
C LEU A 49 21.99 29.63 -24.35
N PRO A 50 22.71 30.35 -23.51
CA PRO A 50 24.16 30.32 -23.44
C PRO A 50 24.76 28.98 -22.95
N PHE A 51 23.92 27.95 -22.78
CA PHE A 51 24.35 26.63 -22.33
C PHE A 51 24.76 25.77 -23.52
N THR A 52 25.99 25.37 -23.52
CA THR A 52 26.57 24.49 -24.57
C THR A 52 26.57 23.02 -24.20
N ALA A 53 26.14 22.69 -22.99
CA ALA A 53 26.09 21.33 -22.43
C ALA A 53 24.64 20.89 -22.14
N PRO A 54 24.37 19.59 -21.97
CA PRO A 54 23.06 19.10 -21.57
C PRO A 54 22.54 19.82 -20.32
N ILE A 55 21.29 20.25 -20.34
CA ILE A 55 20.65 20.94 -19.24
C ILE A 55 19.97 19.90 -18.37
N HIS A 56 20.24 19.94 -17.08
CA HIS A 56 19.58 19.13 -16.08
C HIS A 56 18.42 19.92 -15.49
N VAL A 57 17.24 19.31 -15.47
CA VAL A 57 16.05 19.89 -14.87
C VAL A 57 15.68 19.05 -13.66
N ALA A 58 15.58 19.65 -12.50
CA ALA A 58 15.05 19.05 -11.28
C ALA A 58 13.87 19.88 -10.79
N ILE A 59 12.80 19.25 -10.36
CA ILE A 59 11.68 19.90 -9.71
C ILE A 59 11.94 19.86 -8.22
N LEU A 60 11.98 21.04 -7.61
CA LEU A 60 12.22 21.18 -6.17
C LEU A 60 10.89 21.32 -5.44
N ASN A 61 10.73 20.55 -4.38
CA ASN A 61 9.63 20.76 -3.46
C ASN A 61 9.92 21.95 -2.56
N THR A 62 9.28 23.03 -2.89
CA THR A 62 9.10 24.14 -1.97
C THR A 62 7.61 24.43 -1.94
N ALA A 63 7.11 25.11 -0.90
CA ALA A 63 5.74 25.62 -0.91
C ALA A 63 5.42 26.47 -2.18
N GLU A 64 6.45 26.76 -2.94
CA GLU A 64 6.46 27.41 -4.24
C GLU A 64 7.18 26.47 -5.19
N THR A 65 6.43 25.66 -5.94
CA THR A 65 6.99 24.72 -6.90
C THR A 65 7.95 25.41 -7.86
N ALA A 66 9.20 25.00 -7.85
CA ALA A 66 10.24 25.55 -8.69
C ALA A 66 10.86 24.49 -9.59
N CYS A 67 11.09 24.82 -10.84
CA CYS A 67 11.89 24.05 -11.74
C CYS A 67 13.33 24.56 -11.69
N TYR A 68 14.26 23.72 -11.29
CA TYR A 68 15.68 24.01 -11.29
C TYR A 68 16.31 23.55 -12.61
N VAL A 69 17.03 24.46 -13.25
CA VAL A 69 17.75 24.20 -14.50
C VAL A 69 19.23 24.48 -14.25
N ASP A 70 20.09 23.51 -14.50
CA ASP A 70 21.54 23.62 -14.35
C ASP A 70 22.23 23.20 -15.65
N SER A 71 23.33 23.88 -15.97
CA SER A 71 24.21 23.45 -17.03
C SER A 71 25.36 22.62 -16.44
N PHE A 72 25.60 21.49 -17.03
CA PHE A 72 26.61 20.54 -16.52
C PHE A 72 28.01 21.15 -16.58
N GLY A 73 28.63 21.33 -15.43
CA GLY A 73 30.01 21.88 -15.32
C GLY A 73 30.12 23.37 -15.16
N GLU A 74 29.01 24.12 -15.08
CA GLU A 74 28.98 25.54 -14.77
C GLU A 74 28.50 25.80 -13.35
N THR A 75 28.92 26.93 -12.78
CA THR A 75 28.53 27.36 -11.41
C THR A 75 27.31 28.26 -11.38
N SER A 76 26.49 28.24 -12.42
CA SER A 76 25.27 29.04 -12.53
C SER A 76 24.03 28.18 -12.37
N HIS A 77 23.05 28.72 -11.64
CA HIS A 77 21.80 28.05 -11.33
C HIS A 77 20.61 28.90 -11.76
N LEU A 78 19.71 28.29 -12.55
CA LEU A 78 18.48 28.90 -12.98
C LEU A 78 17.31 28.29 -12.21
N PHE A 79 16.49 29.14 -11.63
CA PHE A 79 15.24 28.75 -10.99
C PHE A 79 14.07 29.32 -11.79
N VAL A 80 13.17 28.47 -12.18
CA VAL A 80 11.96 28.85 -12.93
C VAL A 80 10.76 28.67 -12.01
N PHE A 81 9.99 29.75 -11.83
CA PHE A 81 8.77 29.79 -11.04
C PHE A 81 7.60 30.19 -11.93
N GLY A 82 6.37 29.98 -11.45
CA GLY A 82 5.18 30.40 -12.19
C GLY A 82 5.09 31.92 -12.42
N ASP A 83 5.77 32.72 -11.59
CA ASP A 83 5.78 34.18 -11.64
C ASP A 83 7.07 34.79 -12.23
N GLY A 84 8.05 33.96 -12.61
CA GLY A 84 9.30 34.45 -13.22
C GLY A 84 10.46 33.49 -13.13
N VAL A 85 11.61 33.92 -13.61
CA VAL A 85 12.87 33.17 -13.62
C VAL A 85 13.92 33.93 -12.81
N ARG A 86 14.70 33.19 -12.04
CA ARG A 86 15.83 33.74 -11.27
C ARG A 86 17.10 33.01 -11.65
N HIS A 87 18.14 33.78 -11.97
CA HIS A 87 19.45 33.25 -12.31
C HIS A 87 20.47 33.67 -11.25
N TYR A 88 21.15 32.68 -10.69
CA TYR A 88 22.17 32.89 -9.65
C TYR A 88 23.52 32.33 -10.11
N THR A 89 24.56 33.12 -9.95
CA THR A 89 25.96 32.72 -10.13
C THR A 89 26.72 32.95 -8.82
N GLU A 90 27.98 32.55 -8.75
CA GLU A 90 28.83 32.87 -7.62
C GLU A 90 28.96 34.38 -7.36
N GLY A 91 28.84 35.18 -8.43
CA GLY A 91 28.84 36.66 -8.35
C GLY A 91 27.53 37.28 -7.91
N GLY A 92 26.44 36.53 -7.80
CA GLY A 92 25.12 37.00 -7.40
C GLY A 92 24.02 36.74 -8.42
N GLU A 93 22.89 37.42 -8.25
CA GLU A 93 21.76 37.34 -9.17
C GLU A 93 22.08 38.04 -10.50
N VAL A 94 21.70 37.39 -11.61
CA VAL A 94 21.89 37.92 -12.95
C VAL A 94 20.54 38.15 -13.60
N VAL A 95 20.37 39.27 -14.30
CA VAL A 95 19.15 39.56 -15.07
C VAL A 95 19.10 38.68 -16.31
N ILE A 96 17.99 37.99 -16.49
CA ILE A 96 17.76 37.13 -17.68
C ILE A 96 17.02 37.95 -18.73
N PRO A 97 17.44 37.90 -20.00
CA PRO A 97 16.69 38.50 -21.10
C PRO A 97 15.25 37.99 -21.14
N ALA A 98 14.29 38.89 -21.39
CA ALA A 98 12.86 38.59 -21.34
C ALA A 98 12.44 37.46 -22.31
N GLU A 99 13.13 37.31 -23.44
CA GLU A 99 12.86 36.24 -24.40
C GLU A 99 13.26 34.86 -23.83
N ILE A 100 14.36 34.79 -23.11
CA ILE A 100 14.83 33.56 -22.41
C ILE A 100 13.91 33.24 -21.25
N GLU A 101 13.54 34.26 -20.47
CA GLU A 101 12.57 34.09 -19.36
C GLU A 101 11.25 33.52 -19.88
N LYS A 102 10.70 34.07 -20.97
CA LYS A 102 9.48 33.58 -21.58
C LYS A 102 9.59 32.11 -22.04
N ALA A 103 10.73 31.71 -22.63
CA ALA A 103 10.96 30.35 -23.09
C ALA A 103 11.06 29.38 -21.88
N LEU A 104 11.74 29.78 -20.81
CA LEU A 104 11.86 28.99 -19.60
C LEU A 104 10.53 28.84 -18.86
N LEU A 105 9.71 29.90 -18.82
CA LEU A 105 8.35 29.84 -18.26
C LEU A 105 7.45 28.90 -19.06
N ALA A 106 7.59 28.86 -20.39
CA ALA A 106 6.86 27.92 -21.24
C ALA A 106 7.29 26.46 -20.97
N ILE A 107 8.58 26.22 -20.74
CA ILE A 107 9.11 24.91 -20.34
C ILE A 107 8.61 24.54 -18.96
N TYR A 108 8.66 25.45 -18.00
CA TYR A 108 8.12 25.26 -16.66
C TYR A 108 6.65 24.86 -16.70
N ALA A 109 5.82 25.57 -17.44
CA ALA A 109 4.41 25.26 -17.60
C ALA A 109 4.17 23.86 -18.21
N GLY A 110 5.05 23.42 -19.13
CA GLY A 110 4.98 22.09 -19.73
C GLY A 110 5.53 20.96 -18.83
N VAL A 111 6.40 21.30 -17.89
CA VAL A 111 7.09 20.35 -17.00
C VAL A 111 6.41 20.23 -15.66
N CYS A 112 5.97 21.35 -15.08
CA CYS A 112 5.34 21.43 -13.77
C CYS A 112 3.81 21.32 -13.93
N GLU A 113 3.33 20.35 -14.68
CA GLU A 113 1.90 20.04 -14.71
C GLU A 113 1.44 19.59 -13.32
N SER A 114 0.36 20.21 -12.86
CA SER A 114 -0.21 19.86 -11.56
C SER A 114 -0.73 18.42 -11.56
N ALA A 115 -0.46 17.71 -10.49
CA ALA A 115 -1.05 16.40 -10.17
C ALA A 115 -2.26 16.53 -9.23
N GLY A 116 -2.81 17.71 -9.06
CA GLY A 116 -3.84 18.04 -8.09
C GLY A 116 -3.25 18.58 -6.77
N THR A 117 -4.05 18.61 -5.72
CA THR A 117 -3.65 19.10 -4.39
C THR A 117 -4.02 18.09 -3.30
N LEU A 118 -3.18 17.98 -2.27
CA LEU A 118 -3.48 17.21 -1.08
C LEU A 118 -4.04 18.16 -0.01
N ALA A 119 -5.28 17.92 0.45
CA ALA A 119 -5.90 18.69 1.50
C ALA A 119 -5.40 18.25 2.89
N GLU A 120 -5.56 19.09 3.92
CA GLU A 120 -5.13 18.79 5.30
C GLU A 120 -5.71 17.49 5.87
N ASN A 121 -6.90 17.10 5.44
CA ASN A 121 -7.54 15.84 5.83
C ASN A 121 -7.09 14.64 4.98
N GLY A 122 -6.10 14.80 4.12
CA GLY A 122 -5.57 13.75 3.25
C GLY A 122 -6.36 13.52 1.97
N ASP A 123 -7.40 14.30 1.67
CA ASP A 123 -8.14 14.20 0.42
C ASP A 123 -7.25 14.65 -0.74
N HIS A 124 -7.28 13.89 -1.84
CA HIS A 124 -6.66 14.29 -3.10
C HIS A 124 -7.69 14.96 -3.99
N ILE A 125 -7.47 16.23 -4.28
CA ILE A 125 -8.39 17.06 -5.09
C ILE A 125 -7.76 17.25 -6.47
N ILE A 126 -8.49 16.86 -7.50
CA ILE A 126 -8.07 16.88 -8.90
C ILE A 126 -9.01 17.77 -9.69
N ASN A 127 -8.48 18.76 -10.38
CA ASN A 127 -9.21 19.51 -11.39
C ASN A 127 -9.14 18.73 -12.72
N LEU A 128 -10.25 18.09 -13.11
CA LEU A 128 -10.29 17.18 -14.24
C LEU A 128 -10.04 17.87 -15.60
N LYS A 129 -10.09 19.20 -15.65
CA LYS A 129 -9.80 19.99 -16.87
C LYS A 129 -8.38 20.53 -16.90
N ALA A 130 -7.72 20.70 -15.76
CA ALA A 130 -6.43 21.36 -15.67
C ALA A 130 -5.30 20.42 -15.23
N ASP A 131 -5.58 19.53 -14.29
CA ASP A 131 -4.55 18.66 -13.73
C ASP A 131 -4.20 17.51 -14.68
N LYS A 132 -2.92 17.16 -14.71
CA LYS A 132 -2.35 16.17 -15.63
C LYS A 132 -1.90 14.91 -14.91
N ILE A 133 -2.76 14.39 -14.06
CA ILE A 133 -2.48 13.07 -13.46
C ILE A 133 -2.90 11.98 -14.46
N GLY A 134 -1.98 11.11 -14.80
CA GLY A 134 -2.31 9.96 -15.66
C GLY A 134 -3.25 9.00 -14.93
N THR A 135 -4.30 8.54 -15.59
CA THR A 135 -5.28 7.61 -15.01
C THR A 135 -4.67 6.32 -14.43
N HIS A 136 -3.45 5.98 -14.83
CA HIS A 136 -2.70 4.85 -14.26
C HIS A 136 -2.25 5.04 -12.81
N PHE A 137 -2.21 6.28 -12.33
CA PHE A 137 -1.71 6.64 -11.01
C PHE A 137 -2.77 7.29 -10.15
N ASP A 138 -3.93 7.54 -10.72
CA ASP A 138 -5.06 8.17 -10.11
C ASP A 138 -6.08 7.09 -9.69
N ALA A 139 -5.99 6.66 -8.45
CA ALA A 139 -6.93 5.69 -7.91
C ALA A 139 -7.24 5.97 -6.44
N ASN A 140 -8.50 5.78 -6.09
CA ASN A 140 -8.91 5.66 -4.70
C ASN A 140 -9.27 4.22 -4.37
N LEU A 141 -9.00 3.81 -3.15
CA LEU A 141 -9.34 2.50 -2.62
C LEU A 141 -10.64 2.59 -1.82
N LEU A 142 -11.49 1.59 -1.99
CA LEU A 142 -12.76 1.46 -1.30
C LEU A 142 -12.79 0.16 -0.52
N ILE A 143 -13.24 0.20 0.73
CA ILE A 143 -13.43 -0.98 1.57
C ILE A 143 -14.79 -0.93 2.26
N GLY A 144 -15.50 -2.04 2.28
CA GLY A 144 -16.72 -2.20 3.02
C GLY A 144 -16.47 -2.18 4.53
N ASN A 145 -17.36 -1.58 5.27
CA ASN A 145 -17.33 -1.58 6.72
C ASN A 145 -18.37 -2.55 7.30
N ARG A 146 -18.09 -3.07 8.48
CA ARG A 146 -18.87 -4.13 9.14
C ARG A 146 -19.87 -3.59 10.15
N ILE A 147 -20.61 -2.57 9.81
CA ILE A 147 -21.64 -2.02 10.73
C ILE A 147 -22.76 -3.05 10.88
N GLY A 148 -22.83 -3.66 12.06
CA GLY A 148 -23.89 -4.62 12.40
C GLY A 148 -23.77 -6.01 11.77
N PHE A 149 -22.76 -6.27 10.93
CA PHE A 149 -22.63 -7.53 10.21
C PHE A 149 -21.42 -8.34 10.70
N LYS A 150 -21.62 -9.64 10.95
CA LYS A 150 -20.55 -10.58 11.39
C LYS A 150 -19.97 -11.35 10.21
N SER A 151 -19.50 -10.63 9.19
CA SER A 151 -18.82 -11.27 8.07
C SER A 151 -17.39 -11.65 8.45
N PRO A 152 -16.87 -12.80 8.01
CA PRO A 152 -15.45 -13.12 8.14
C PRO A 152 -14.57 -12.05 7.49
N LEU A 153 -13.38 -11.80 8.03
CA LEU A 153 -12.42 -10.81 7.51
C LEU A 153 -12.15 -10.96 6.01
N LEU A 154 -12.09 -12.20 5.54
CA LEU A 154 -11.82 -12.51 4.15
C LEU A 154 -12.96 -12.16 3.19
N THR A 155 -14.13 -11.82 3.69
CA THR A 155 -15.32 -11.52 2.89
C THR A 155 -15.64 -10.03 2.80
N THR A 156 -14.76 -9.15 3.23
CA THR A 156 -14.98 -7.71 3.17
C THR A 156 -14.93 -7.20 1.72
N PRO A 157 -15.98 -6.56 1.20
CA PRO A 157 -15.99 -6.02 -0.16
C PRO A 157 -14.96 -4.90 -0.32
N LYS A 158 -14.37 -4.84 -1.50
CA LYS A 158 -13.29 -3.91 -1.84
C LYS A 158 -13.43 -3.41 -3.28
N GLY A 159 -12.91 -2.23 -3.55
CA GLY A 159 -12.89 -1.67 -4.89
C GLY A 159 -11.81 -0.64 -5.09
N ALA A 160 -11.66 -0.22 -6.33
CA ALA A 160 -10.87 0.94 -6.70
C ALA A 160 -11.62 1.79 -7.73
N ILE A 161 -11.30 3.07 -7.76
CA ILE A 161 -11.96 4.06 -8.58
C ILE A 161 -10.96 5.13 -9.01
N ASP A 162 -11.00 5.54 -10.28
CA ASP A 162 -10.23 6.68 -10.77
C ASP A 162 -11.01 8.00 -10.67
N SER A 163 -10.37 9.11 -11.05
CA SER A 163 -10.96 10.44 -10.99
C SER A 163 -12.17 10.65 -11.91
N LEU A 164 -12.37 9.79 -12.92
CA LEU A 164 -13.55 9.79 -13.79
C LEU A 164 -14.63 8.79 -13.31
N GLY A 165 -14.45 8.17 -12.17
CA GLY A 165 -15.38 7.20 -11.63
C GLY A 165 -15.29 5.80 -12.25
N ARG A 166 -14.24 5.51 -13.03
CA ARG A 166 -14.01 4.19 -13.62
C ARG A 166 -13.35 3.27 -12.60
N GLY A 167 -13.45 1.98 -12.83
CA GLY A 167 -12.82 1.00 -11.98
C GLY A 167 -13.68 -0.22 -11.74
N SER A 168 -13.34 -1.04 -10.75
CA SER A 168 -14.08 -2.23 -10.41
C SER A 168 -14.33 -2.37 -8.93
N PHE A 169 -15.35 -3.14 -8.64
CA PHE A 169 -15.80 -3.49 -7.32
C PHE A 169 -15.77 -5.02 -7.18
N ARG A 170 -15.18 -5.49 -6.10
CA ARG A 170 -15.09 -6.88 -5.76
C ARG A 170 -15.96 -7.19 -4.57
N GLY A 171 -16.91 -8.06 -4.78
CA GLY A 171 -17.66 -8.67 -3.70
C GLY A 171 -16.80 -9.67 -2.96
N THR A 172 -17.33 -10.04 -1.84
CA THR A 172 -16.73 -11.06 -1.03
C THR A 172 -17.22 -12.41 -1.46
N ALA A 173 -16.62 -13.34 -1.26
CA ALA A 173 -16.82 -14.74 -1.18
C ALA A 173 -15.69 -15.48 -1.83
N ALA A 174 -15.75 -16.74 -1.70
CA ALA A 174 -14.78 -17.67 -2.24
C ALA A 174 -14.21 -17.13 -3.56
N ARG A 175 -12.92 -16.87 -3.64
CA ARG A 175 -12.15 -16.61 -4.85
C ARG A 175 -12.33 -15.26 -5.55
N GLN A 176 -12.27 -14.16 -4.82
CA GLN A 176 -12.01 -12.86 -5.45
C GLN A 176 -12.93 -12.52 -6.64
N VAL A 177 -14.21 -12.81 -6.52
CA VAL A 177 -15.17 -12.58 -7.59
C VAL A 177 -15.45 -11.08 -7.73
N THR A 178 -15.25 -10.54 -8.92
CA THR A 178 -15.60 -9.16 -9.24
C THR A 178 -17.08 -9.02 -9.53
N ALA A 179 -17.71 -7.96 -9.03
CA ALA A 179 -19.09 -7.64 -9.33
C ALA A 179 -19.21 -6.98 -10.70
N THR A 180 -18.29 -6.07 -11.00
CA THR A 180 -18.23 -5.36 -12.27
C THR A 180 -16.91 -5.67 -12.97
N ARG A 181 -16.99 -5.77 -14.29
CA ARG A 181 -15.82 -5.92 -15.13
C ARG A 181 -15.07 -4.60 -15.22
N TYR A 182 -13.77 -4.71 -15.31
CA TYR A 182 -12.90 -3.59 -15.47
C TYR A 182 -11.74 -3.89 -16.41
N THR A 183 -11.59 -3.05 -17.39
CA THR A 183 -10.39 -2.92 -18.20
C THR A 183 -9.83 -1.50 -18.01
N LEU A 184 -8.54 -1.38 -17.95
CA LEU A 184 -7.83 -0.14 -17.67
C LEU A 184 -8.11 0.96 -18.66
N ILE A 185 -8.15 0.59 -19.90
CA ILE A 185 -8.44 1.46 -21.03
C ILE A 185 -9.54 0.74 -21.79
N PRO A 186 -10.79 0.94 -21.40
CA PRO A 186 -11.93 0.28 -22.05
C PRO A 186 -11.94 0.53 -23.55
N GLU A 187 -11.51 1.71 -23.97
CA GLU A 187 -11.41 2.12 -25.37
C GLU A 187 -10.45 1.24 -26.19
N GLU A 188 -9.33 0.80 -25.59
CA GLU A 188 -8.39 -0.12 -26.24
C GLU A 188 -9.00 -1.49 -26.50
N ASN A 189 -9.96 -1.90 -25.68
CA ASN A 189 -10.64 -3.19 -25.78
C ASN A 189 -12.05 -3.07 -26.40
N GLY A 190 -12.50 -1.87 -26.72
CA GLY A 190 -13.85 -1.63 -27.26
C GLY A 190 -14.96 -1.94 -26.27
N GLU A 191 -14.70 -1.84 -24.96
CA GLU A 191 -15.63 -2.17 -23.89
C GLU A 191 -16.23 -0.92 -23.25
N PRO A 192 -17.52 -0.94 -22.85
CA PRO A 192 -18.10 0.17 -22.12
C PRO A 192 -17.50 0.31 -20.74
N CYS A 193 -17.26 1.55 -20.29
CA CYS A 193 -16.81 1.85 -18.96
C CYS A 193 -17.88 1.48 -17.93
N SER A 194 -17.46 0.85 -16.84
CA SER A 194 -18.32 0.70 -15.65
C SER A 194 -18.52 2.03 -14.95
N ARG A 195 -19.62 2.13 -14.20
CA ARG A 195 -19.98 3.29 -13.36
C ARG A 195 -20.16 4.60 -14.11
N GLN A 196 -20.53 4.58 -15.39
CA GLN A 196 -20.80 5.79 -16.12
C GLN A 196 -22.30 6.05 -16.23
N PHE A 197 -22.66 7.32 -16.45
CA PHE A 197 -24.05 7.69 -16.65
C PHE A 197 -24.20 8.86 -17.62
N TYR A 198 -25.41 8.96 -18.15
CA TYR A 198 -25.83 10.01 -19.07
C TYR A 198 -27.01 10.74 -18.46
N ILE A 199 -27.14 12.05 -18.76
CA ILE A 199 -28.37 12.79 -18.51
C ILE A 199 -28.99 13.16 -19.86
N VAL A 200 -30.27 12.88 -19.97
CA VAL A 200 -31.10 13.14 -21.15
C VAL A 200 -32.23 14.11 -20.77
N GLU A 201 -32.44 15.13 -21.61
CA GLU A 201 -33.51 16.07 -21.49
C GLU A 201 -34.19 16.27 -22.85
N ASN A 202 -35.50 16.24 -22.91
CA ASN A 202 -36.28 16.38 -24.13
C ASN A 202 -35.82 15.44 -25.28
N GLY A 203 -35.44 14.19 -24.90
CA GLY A 203 -34.97 13.18 -25.85
C GLY A 203 -33.56 13.41 -26.40
N LYS A 204 -32.79 14.34 -25.81
CA LYS A 204 -31.39 14.61 -26.19
C LYS A 204 -30.47 14.38 -25.02
N GLN A 205 -29.35 13.72 -25.28
CA GLN A 205 -28.25 13.65 -24.32
C GLN A 205 -27.66 15.05 -24.10
N ILE A 206 -27.61 15.49 -22.86
CA ILE A 206 -27.06 16.78 -22.45
C ILE A 206 -25.77 16.64 -21.62
N PHE A 207 -25.48 15.44 -21.10
CA PHE A 207 -24.32 15.17 -20.27
C PHE A 207 -23.89 13.70 -20.37
N TYR A 208 -22.60 13.44 -20.28
CA TYR A 208 -21.97 12.12 -20.12
C TYR A 208 -20.85 12.21 -19.09
N SER A 209 -20.87 11.37 -18.08
CA SER A 209 -19.99 11.48 -16.90
C SER A 209 -18.51 11.22 -17.19
N ALA A 210 -18.16 10.57 -18.30
CA ALA A 210 -16.76 10.37 -18.69
C ALA A 210 -16.23 11.48 -19.63
N ASP A 211 -17.12 12.37 -20.12
CA ASP A 211 -16.72 13.52 -20.95
C ASP A 211 -16.73 14.79 -20.10
N VAL A 212 -15.54 15.26 -19.73
CA VAL A 212 -15.36 16.48 -18.95
C VAL A 212 -15.17 17.74 -19.83
N GLU A 213 -15.16 17.59 -21.15
CA GLU A 213 -14.96 18.70 -22.08
C GLU A 213 -16.26 19.23 -22.66
N THR A 214 -17.14 18.33 -23.13
CA THR A 214 -18.39 18.72 -23.81
C THR A 214 -19.42 19.17 -22.81
N ASN A 215 -19.90 20.41 -22.91
CA ASN A 215 -20.95 21.00 -22.07
C ASN A 215 -20.59 21.05 -20.55
N VAL A 216 -19.32 21.05 -20.20
CA VAL A 216 -18.82 21.10 -18.83
C VAL A 216 -17.95 22.34 -18.62
N LYS A 217 -18.34 23.23 -17.71
CA LYS A 217 -17.60 24.42 -17.31
C LYS A 217 -16.43 24.07 -16.39
N SER A 218 -16.72 23.27 -15.38
CA SER A 218 -15.73 22.79 -14.41
C SER A 218 -16.04 21.38 -13.95
N ALA A 219 -14.99 20.61 -13.68
CA ALA A 219 -15.11 19.28 -13.14
C ALA A 219 -13.98 19.01 -12.15
N TYR A 220 -14.32 18.48 -10.99
CA TYR A 220 -13.39 18.17 -9.92
C TYR A 220 -13.67 16.78 -9.38
N CYS A 221 -12.60 16.05 -9.08
CA CYS A 221 -12.67 14.82 -8.30
C CYS A 221 -11.99 15.04 -6.95
N ARG A 222 -12.64 14.59 -5.89
CA ARG A 222 -12.11 14.49 -4.54
C ARG A 222 -12.04 13.02 -4.17
N HIS A 223 -10.84 12.48 -4.08
CA HIS A 223 -10.60 11.17 -3.49
C HIS A 223 -10.44 11.29 -1.99
N SER A 224 -11.39 10.79 -1.25
CA SER A 224 -11.38 10.75 0.21
C SER A 224 -11.24 9.31 0.73
N HIS A 225 -11.28 9.11 2.05
CA HIS A 225 -11.17 7.78 2.64
C HIS A 225 -12.48 7.02 2.46
N ASN A 226 -12.43 5.92 1.71
CA ASN A 226 -13.56 5.04 1.40
C ASN A 226 -14.66 5.60 0.50
N TYR A 227 -14.50 6.79 -0.04
CA TYR A 227 -15.40 7.32 -1.05
C TYR A 227 -14.68 8.27 -2.00
N SER A 228 -15.28 8.49 -3.15
CA SER A 228 -14.85 9.53 -4.07
C SER A 228 -16.04 10.38 -4.46
N GLU A 229 -15.87 11.69 -4.44
CA GLU A 229 -16.85 12.67 -4.87
C GLU A 229 -16.38 13.27 -6.20
N ILE A 230 -17.24 13.27 -7.22
CA ILE A 230 -16.94 13.92 -8.50
C ILE A 230 -18.04 14.95 -8.76
N THR A 231 -17.64 16.20 -8.93
CA THR A 231 -18.56 17.33 -9.15
C THR A 231 -18.33 17.92 -10.54
N TYR A 232 -19.44 18.16 -11.22
CA TYR A 232 -19.48 18.81 -12.54
C TYR A 232 -20.39 20.02 -12.48
N GLU A 233 -19.97 21.13 -13.06
CA GLU A 233 -20.83 22.25 -13.40
C GLU A 233 -20.98 22.32 -14.93
N THR A 234 -22.21 22.29 -15.44
CA THR A 234 -22.49 22.22 -16.86
C THR A 234 -22.83 23.59 -17.44
N GLU A 235 -22.59 23.75 -18.75
CA GLU A 235 -23.00 24.95 -19.49
C GLU A 235 -24.53 25.10 -19.55
N CYS A 236 -25.26 23.98 -19.49
CA CYS A 236 -26.73 23.99 -19.52
C CYS A 236 -27.40 24.27 -18.15
N GLY A 237 -26.60 24.66 -17.13
CA GLY A 237 -27.12 25.07 -15.82
C GLY A 237 -27.50 23.92 -14.88
N LEU A 238 -26.81 22.82 -14.92
CA LEU A 238 -26.84 21.78 -13.91
C LEU A 238 -25.53 21.75 -13.14
N LYS A 239 -25.60 21.55 -11.82
CA LYS A 239 -24.49 21.09 -11.01
C LYS A 239 -24.77 19.65 -10.60
N ILE A 240 -23.81 18.76 -10.84
CA ILE A 240 -23.96 17.33 -10.62
C ILE A 240 -22.87 16.91 -9.64
N THR A 241 -23.26 16.32 -8.51
CA THR A 241 -22.33 15.73 -7.55
C THR A 241 -22.57 14.24 -7.49
N ARG A 242 -21.53 13.46 -7.58
CA ARG A 242 -21.56 12.00 -7.63
C ARG A 242 -20.67 11.43 -6.56
N ASP A 243 -21.25 10.78 -5.56
CA ASP A 243 -20.52 10.06 -4.51
C ASP A 243 -20.49 8.57 -4.83
N LEU A 244 -19.31 7.99 -4.75
CA LEU A 244 -19.05 6.58 -5.02
C LEU A 244 -18.44 5.94 -3.78
N PHE A 245 -19.09 4.90 -3.25
CA PHE A 245 -18.67 4.22 -2.03
C PHE A 245 -19.31 2.83 -1.92
N ILE A 246 -18.77 2.00 -1.01
CA ILE A 246 -19.35 0.70 -0.69
C ILE A 246 -20.31 0.89 0.48
N LEU A 247 -21.53 0.36 0.35
CA LEU A 247 -22.54 0.45 1.41
C LEU A 247 -22.06 -0.26 2.68
N PRO A 248 -22.40 0.24 3.86
CA PRO A 248 -22.20 -0.48 5.11
C PRO A 248 -22.85 -1.86 5.06
N GLN A 249 -22.13 -2.89 5.51
CA GLN A 249 -22.63 -4.26 5.59
C GLN A 249 -23.62 -4.39 6.74
N GLU A 250 -24.87 -4.77 6.43
CA GLU A 250 -25.96 -4.92 7.40
C GLU A 250 -26.59 -6.32 7.27
N GLU A 251 -27.07 -6.87 8.38
CA GLU A 251 -27.76 -8.15 8.40
C GLU A 251 -29.07 -8.07 7.60
N GLY A 252 -29.39 -9.13 6.85
CA GLY A 252 -30.59 -9.17 6.00
C GLY A 252 -30.46 -8.40 4.68
N MET A 253 -29.27 -7.89 4.36
CA MET A 253 -28.94 -7.20 3.12
C MET A 253 -27.88 -7.98 2.33
N PRO A 254 -27.71 -7.73 1.01
CA PRO A 254 -26.59 -8.26 0.25
C PRO A 254 -25.25 -7.85 0.88
N GLU A 255 -24.30 -8.77 0.92
CA GLU A 255 -23.02 -8.54 1.59
C GLU A 255 -22.15 -7.48 0.91
N ALA A 256 -22.27 -7.35 -0.39
CA ALA A 256 -21.38 -6.52 -1.17
C ALA A 256 -22.18 -5.65 -2.14
N VAL A 257 -22.32 -4.37 -1.83
CA VAL A 257 -23.04 -3.40 -2.64
C VAL A 257 -22.25 -2.11 -2.74
N GLU A 258 -22.07 -1.63 -3.95
CA GLU A 258 -21.50 -0.31 -4.24
C GLU A 258 -22.62 0.65 -4.64
N ALA A 259 -22.54 1.87 -4.15
CA ALA A 259 -23.48 2.93 -4.45
C ALA A 259 -22.84 4.03 -5.30
N GLN A 260 -23.59 4.52 -6.26
CA GLN A 260 -23.41 5.81 -6.90
C GLN A 260 -24.58 6.69 -6.44
N HIS A 261 -24.31 7.61 -5.53
CA HIS A 261 -25.29 8.60 -5.07
C HIS A 261 -25.09 9.87 -5.91
N VAL A 262 -26.04 10.18 -6.78
CA VAL A 262 -25.94 11.32 -7.70
C VAL A 262 -26.94 12.39 -7.30
N THR A 263 -26.42 13.55 -6.88
CA THR A 263 -27.21 14.76 -6.63
C THR A 263 -27.17 15.65 -7.86
N VAL A 264 -28.33 16.00 -8.40
CA VAL A 264 -28.47 16.95 -9.51
C VAL A 264 -29.13 18.22 -8.99
N GLU A 265 -28.42 19.34 -9.09
CA GLU A 265 -28.91 20.67 -8.72
C GLU A 265 -29.21 21.46 -9.99
N ASN A 266 -30.40 22.04 -10.06
CA ASN A 266 -30.84 22.85 -11.17
C ASN A 266 -30.59 24.33 -10.86
N LEU A 267 -29.65 24.92 -11.58
CA LEU A 267 -29.27 26.33 -11.45
C LEU A 267 -30.16 27.29 -12.24
N THR A 268 -31.22 26.79 -12.93
CA THR A 268 -32.14 27.58 -13.73
C THR A 268 -33.43 27.91 -12.99
N ASP A 269 -34.25 28.79 -13.55
CA ASP A 269 -35.47 29.30 -12.93
C ASP A 269 -36.73 28.48 -13.32
N ALA A 270 -36.59 27.34 -13.97
CA ALA A 270 -37.67 26.46 -14.37
C ALA A 270 -37.43 25.02 -13.91
N ASP A 271 -38.52 24.31 -13.58
CA ASP A 271 -38.41 22.87 -13.29
C ASP A 271 -37.89 22.11 -14.52
N ARG A 272 -37.04 21.12 -14.27
CA ARG A 272 -36.47 20.30 -15.34
C ARG A 272 -36.83 18.84 -15.18
N LYS A 273 -37.34 18.25 -16.25
CA LYS A 273 -37.69 16.82 -16.33
C LYS A 273 -36.51 16.13 -17.03
N LEU A 274 -35.79 15.34 -16.27
CA LEU A 274 -34.57 14.68 -16.70
C LEU A 274 -34.75 13.16 -16.69
N LYS A 275 -33.94 12.49 -17.53
CA LYS A 275 -33.71 11.05 -17.44
C LYS A 275 -32.24 10.84 -17.17
N ILE A 276 -31.90 10.00 -16.20
CA ILE A 276 -30.52 9.51 -16.00
C ILE A 276 -30.44 8.07 -16.47
N VAL A 277 -29.37 7.72 -17.17
CA VAL A 277 -29.10 6.38 -17.68
C VAL A 277 -27.77 5.93 -17.17
N PHE A 278 -27.72 4.93 -16.30
CA PHE A 278 -26.50 4.33 -15.79
C PHE A 278 -26.12 3.13 -16.64
N THR A 279 -24.83 3.00 -16.91
CA THR A 279 -24.26 1.88 -17.67
C THR A 279 -23.14 1.19 -16.90
N GLY A 280 -22.97 -0.09 -17.19
CA GLY A 280 -21.87 -0.89 -16.63
C GLY A 280 -21.78 -2.26 -17.27
N MET A 281 -20.76 -2.99 -16.85
CA MET A 281 -20.56 -4.38 -17.25
C MET A 281 -20.44 -5.25 -16.01
N PHE A 282 -21.14 -6.37 -15.99
CA PHE A 282 -20.95 -7.41 -14.99
C PHE A 282 -19.69 -8.22 -15.32
N SER A 283 -19.00 -8.71 -14.32
CA SER A 283 -17.93 -9.69 -14.49
C SER A 283 -18.48 -11.11 -14.43
N LEU A 284 -18.01 -12.00 -15.28
CA LEU A 284 -18.41 -13.39 -15.30
C LEU A 284 -17.86 -14.19 -14.15
N ALA A 285 -16.60 -13.96 -13.81
CA ALA A 285 -15.83 -14.90 -13.02
C ALA A 285 -14.88 -14.19 -12.05
N SER A 286 -13.87 -14.92 -11.61
CA SER A 286 -12.78 -14.39 -10.79
C SER A 286 -11.90 -13.45 -11.60
N THR A 287 -11.07 -12.66 -10.89
CA THR A 287 -10.04 -11.83 -11.52
C THR A 287 -9.08 -12.62 -12.42
N GLU A 288 -8.88 -13.89 -12.12
CA GLU A 288 -8.03 -14.81 -12.93
C GLU A 288 -8.67 -15.19 -14.26
N SER A 289 -9.99 -15.13 -14.34
CA SER A 289 -10.78 -15.54 -15.52
C SER A 289 -11.15 -14.36 -16.43
N LEU A 290 -10.67 -13.14 -16.19
CA LEU A 290 -11.02 -11.98 -17.00
C LEU A 290 -10.72 -12.13 -18.50
N MET A 291 -9.66 -12.85 -18.84
CA MET A 291 -9.37 -13.20 -20.25
C MET A 291 -10.44 -14.09 -20.85
N ASN A 292 -10.92 -15.07 -20.07
CA ASN A 292 -11.98 -15.97 -20.50
C ASN A 292 -13.33 -15.27 -20.60
N ASP A 293 -13.55 -14.22 -19.81
CA ASP A 293 -14.74 -13.36 -19.89
C ASP A 293 -14.96 -12.87 -21.32
N THR A 294 -13.91 -12.38 -21.95
CA THR A 294 -13.99 -11.84 -23.32
C THR A 294 -14.35 -12.90 -24.34
N ILE A 295 -13.81 -14.13 -24.18
CA ILE A 295 -13.96 -15.21 -25.15
C ILE A 295 -15.33 -15.89 -25.01
N TYR A 296 -15.77 -16.16 -23.79
CA TYR A 296 -16.96 -16.97 -23.53
C TYR A 296 -18.21 -16.18 -23.17
N ALA A 297 -18.11 -14.89 -22.87
CA ALA A 297 -19.27 -14.08 -22.49
C ALA A 297 -20.37 -14.10 -23.55
N SER A 298 -20.02 -13.96 -24.81
CA SER A 298 -20.97 -13.95 -25.94
C SER A 298 -21.70 -15.29 -26.16
N VAL A 299 -21.16 -16.39 -25.62
CA VAL A 299 -21.74 -17.74 -25.78
C VAL A 299 -22.71 -18.08 -24.66
N THR A 300 -22.38 -17.64 -23.45
CA THR A 300 -23.05 -18.15 -22.22
C THR A 300 -23.82 -17.11 -21.44
N TRP A 301 -23.54 -15.82 -21.70
CA TRP A 301 -24.10 -14.73 -20.91
C TRP A 301 -25.55 -14.44 -21.24
N GLU A 302 -26.39 -14.45 -20.22
CA GLU A 302 -27.77 -14.02 -20.26
C GLU A 302 -28.07 -13.13 -19.06
N SER A 303 -28.89 -12.12 -19.24
CA SER A 303 -29.37 -11.27 -18.15
C SER A 303 -30.89 -11.44 -18.01
N SER A 304 -31.36 -11.43 -16.79
CA SER A 304 -32.78 -11.48 -16.47
C SER A 304 -33.20 -10.20 -15.74
N LEU A 305 -34.45 -9.90 -15.84
CA LEU A 305 -35.10 -8.81 -15.15
C LEU A 305 -35.77 -9.34 -13.89
N LEU A 306 -35.44 -8.75 -12.75
CA LEU A 306 -36.17 -9.01 -11.50
C LEU A 306 -37.33 -8.03 -11.39
N CYS A 307 -38.52 -8.56 -11.10
CA CYS A 307 -39.73 -7.76 -11.00
C CYS A 307 -40.38 -7.92 -9.61
N GLN A 308 -40.84 -6.84 -9.04
CA GLN A 308 -41.65 -6.82 -7.82
C GLN A 308 -43.00 -6.13 -8.11
N ASN A 309 -44.11 -6.77 -7.80
CA ASN A 309 -45.46 -6.25 -8.08
C ASN A 309 -45.69 -5.85 -9.56
N GLY A 310 -45.07 -6.59 -10.50
CA GLY A 310 -45.16 -6.36 -11.93
C GLY A 310 -44.32 -5.20 -12.47
N LYS A 311 -43.49 -4.56 -11.63
CA LYS A 311 -42.54 -3.53 -12.04
C LYS A 311 -41.11 -4.06 -12.05
N PRO A 312 -40.25 -3.67 -13.02
CA PRO A 312 -38.85 -3.99 -12.99
C PRO A 312 -38.15 -3.30 -11.83
N VAL A 313 -37.37 -4.04 -11.06
CA VAL A 313 -36.65 -3.51 -9.89
C VAL A 313 -35.15 -3.67 -9.99
N ALA A 314 -34.65 -4.69 -10.72
CA ALA A 314 -33.24 -4.89 -10.94
C ALA A 314 -32.99 -5.71 -12.21
N ILE A 315 -31.81 -5.53 -12.80
CA ILE A 315 -31.27 -6.41 -13.83
C ILE A 315 -30.19 -7.30 -13.20
N ALA A 316 -30.18 -8.57 -13.55
CA ALA A 316 -29.23 -9.53 -13.00
C ALA A 316 -28.80 -10.52 -14.10
N PRO A 317 -27.50 -10.81 -14.22
CA PRO A 317 -27.03 -11.84 -15.14
C PRO A 317 -27.30 -13.24 -14.58
N ASN A 318 -27.33 -14.24 -15.48
CA ASN A 318 -27.33 -15.62 -15.08
C ASN A 318 -26.04 -15.97 -14.30
N PRO A 319 -26.11 -16.83 -13.29
CA PRO A 319 -24.90 -17.29 -12.62
C PRO A 319 -24.03 -18.12 -13.57
N TRP A 320 -22.72 -18.00 -13.45
CA TRP A 320 -21.80 -18.85 -14.17
C TRP A 320 -21.90 -20.30 -13.66
N PRO A 321 -21.83 -21.31 -14.53
CA PRO A 321 -21.89 -22.70 -14.11
C PRO A 321 -20.77 -23.09 -13.13
N GLY A 322 -21.04 -24.00 -12.24
CA GLY A 322 -20.06 -24.49 -11.25
C GLY A 322 -20.16 -23.82 -9.89
N TYR A 323 -19.03 -23.53 -9.28
CA TYR A 323 -18.95 -22.98 -7.92
C TYR A 323 -19.53 -21.57 -7.77
N LEU A 324 -19.75 -20.86 -8.87
CA LEU A 324 -20.35 -19.53 -8.88
C LEU A 324 -21.89 -19.54 -8.88
N LYS A 325 -22.54 -20.70 -8.88
CA LYS A 325 -24.01 -20.82 -8.82
C LYS A 325 -24.63 -20.16 -7.60
N VAL A 326 -23.84 -19.98 -6.55
CA VAL A 326 -24.28 -19.34 -5.30
C VAL A 326 -24.14 -17.81 -5.31
N LEU A 327 -23.66 -17.22 -6.42
CA LEU A 327 -23.41 -15.77 -6.52
C LEU A 327 -24.31 -15.15 -7.56
N LYS A 328 -25.18 -14.25 -7.14
CA LYS A 328 -26.01 -13.45 -8.03
C LYS A 328 -25.57 -12.00 -8.01
N ARG A 329 -25.24 -11.45 -9.17
CA ARG A 329 -24.96 -10.03 -9.34
C ARG A 329 -26.24 -9.29 -9.70
N PHE A 330 -26.27 -7.99 -9.46
CA PHE A 330 -27.41 -7.17 -9.81
C PHE A 330 -27.01 -5.70 -10.02
N ALA A 331 -27.87 -4.97 -10.73
CA ALA A 331 -27.84 -3.51 -10.81
C ALA A 331 -29.27 -2.96 -10.71
N THR A 332 -29.45 -1.89 -9.96
CA THR A 332 -30.74 -1.23 -9.72
C THR A 332 -30.56 0.28 -9.62
N VAL A 333 -31.63 1.06 -9.78
CA VAL A 333 -31.66 2.52 -9.69
C VAL A 333 -32.90 3.00 -9.02
N PHE A 334 -32.82 4.09 -8.26
CA PHE A 334 -33.90 4.70 -7.49
C PHE A 334 -33.91 6.21 -7.67
N ALA A 335 -35.11 6.78 -7.75
CA ALA A 335 -35.39 8.20 -7.52
C ALA A 335 -36.84 8.36 -7.14
N ASP A 336 -37.18 9.40 -6.36
CA ASP A 336 -38.56 9.76 -5.97
C ASP A 336 -39.31 8.59 -5.33
N GLY A 337 -38.66 7.70 -4.60
CA GLY A 337 -39.25 6.54 -3.95
C GLY A 337 -39.60 5.37 -4.90
N ASP A 338 -39.14 5.37 -6.12
CA ASP A 338 -39.45 4.37 -7.15
C ASP A 338 -38.18 3.84 -7.82
N THR A 339 -38.29 2.70 -8.51
CA THR A 339 -37.21 1.98 -9.18
C THR A 339 -37.09 2.35 -10.66
N MET A 340 -36.29 1.60 -11.43
CA MET A 340 -36.01 1.85 -12.86
C MET A 340 -37.31 1.96 -13.71
N ASP A 341 -37.24 2.82 -14.71
CA ASP A 341 -38.32 2.98 -15.70
C ASP A 341 -38.03 2.25 -17.01
N GLU A 342 -36.75 2.25 -17.44
CA GLU A 342 -36.30 1.63 -18.67
C GLU A 342 -35.00 0.87 -18.43
N TYR A 343 -34.73 -0.12 -19.27
CA TYR A 343 -33.53 -0.96 -19.17
C TYR A 343 -33.16 -1.58 -20.52
N THR A 344 -31.90 -2.00 -20.65
CA THR A 344 -31.47 -2.98 -21.66
C THR A 344 -30.24 -3.71 -21.20
N ALA A 345 -30.13 -4.99 -21.51
CA ALA A 345 -28.93 -5.81 -21.33
C ALA A 345 -28.16 -5.98 -22.65
N ASN A 346 -28.63 -5.42 -23.74
CA ASN A 346 -28.02 -5.55 -25.04
C ASN A 346 -27.21 -4.29 -25.38
N TYR A 347 -25.90 -4.43 -25.45
CA TYR A 347 -24.99 -3.34 -25.80
C TYR A 347 -25.30 -2.74 -27.17
N MET A 348 -25.59 -3.59 -28.17
CA MET A 348 -25.89 -3.12 -29.52
C MET A 348 -27.22 -2.38 -29.59
N ASP A 349 -28.22 -2.77 -28.78
CA ASP A 349 -29.48 -2.04 -28.66
C ASP A 349 -29.31 -0.69 -27.96
N PHE A 350 -28.26 -0.51 -27.18
CA PHE A 350 -27.93 0.77 -26.54
C PHE A 350 -27.15 1.69 -27.48
N VAL A 351 -26.04 1.21 -27.99
CA VAL A 351 -25.11 2.02 -28.80
C VAL A 351 -25.65 2.25 -30.23
N GLY A 352 -26.26 1.23 -30.84
CA GLY A 352 -26.71 1.29 -32.20
C GLY A 352 -25.56 1.56 -33.19
N ASN A 353 -25.72 2.54 -34.06
CA ASN A 353 -24.68 3.04 -34.94
C ASN A 353 -23.88 4.22 -34.33
N GLY A 354 -24.08 4.53 -33.04
CA GLY A 354 -23.38 5.57 -32.32
C GLY A 354 -22.08 5.11 -31.70
N THR A 355 -21.61 5.85 -30.69
CA THR A 355 -20.46 5.53 -29.86
C THR A 355 -20.87 5.53 -28.39
N LEU A 356 -19.95 5.15 -27.47
CA LEU A 356 -20.23 5.25 -26.02
C LEU A 356 -20.44 6.70 -25.57
N GLU A 357 -19.78 7.67 -26.18
CA GLU A 357 -19.98 9.09 -25.87
C GLU A 357 -21.35 9.59 -26.35
N LYS A 358 -21.84 9.01 -27.44
CA LYS A 358 -23.12 9.39 -28.09
C LYS A 358 -23.88 8.14 -28.53
N PRO A 359 -24.45 7.36 -27.60
CA PRO A 359 -25.24 6.19 -27.94
C PRO A 359 -26.50 6.59 -28.68
N GLN A 360 -26.82 5.87 -29.73
CA GLN A 360 -28.00 6.19 -30.60
C GLN A 360 -29.30 6.08 -29.80
N HIS A 361 -29.38 5.14 -28.84
CA HIS A 361 -30.62 4.82 -28.15
C HIS A 361 -30.63 5.23 -26.67
N VAL A 362 -29.75 6.16 -26.24
CA VAL A 362 -29.69 6.65 -24.85
C VAL A 362 -31.00 7.31 -24.40
N ALA A 363 -31.77 7.91 -25.33
CA ALA A 363 -33.03 8.56 -25.02
C ALA A 363 -34.17 7.56 -24.70
N HIS A 364 -34.14 6.37 -25.29
CA HIS A 364 -35.12 5.31 -25.09
C HIS A 364 -34.47 3.95 -25.14
N LEU A 365 -34.42 3.27 -24.00
CA LEU A 365 -33.88 1.93 -23.92
C LEU A 365 -34.86 0.90 -24.46
N ALA A 366 -34.35 -0.14 -25.12
CA ALA A 366 -35.18 -1.14 -25.81
C ALA A 366 -35.99 -2.07 -24.89
N CYS A 367 -35.79 -2.00 -23.60
CA CYS A 367 -36.35 -2.92 -22.59
C CYS A 367 -36.06 -4.40 -22.92
N SER A 368 -34.88 -4.67 -23.41
CA SER A 368 -34.41 -6.02 -23.76
C SER A 368 -33.83 -6.73 -22.52
N PRO A 369 -34.57 -7.73 -21.95
CA PRO A 369 -34.14 -8.32 -20.66
C PRO A 369 -33.04 -9.36 -20.80
N VAL A 370 -32.79 -9.87 -21.99
CA VAL A 370 -31.88 -10.98 -22.24
C VAL A 370 -30.90 -10.69 -23.35
N THR A 371 -29.66 -11.03 -23.14
CA THR A 371 -28.61 -10.93 -24.18
C THR A 371 -27.63 -12.09 -24.08
N LYS A 372 -27.01 -12.43 -25.21
CA LYS A 372 -25.92 -13.42 -25.32
C LYS A 372 -24.68 -12.80 -25.96
N ILE A 373 -24.47 -11.52 -25.77
CA ILE A 373 -23.35 -10.80 -26.40
C ILE A 373 -22.29 -10.49 -25.37
N VAL A 374 -22.40 -9.36 -24.68
CA VAL A 374 -21.49 -8.91 -23.63
C VAL A 374 -22.26 -8.67 -22.34
N PRO A 375 -21.68 -8.80 -21.17
CA PRO A 375 -22.37 -8.69 -19.87
C PRO A 375 -22.75 -7.24 -19.52
N PHE A 376 -23.31 -6.52 -20.45
CA PHE A 376 -23.65 -5.11 -20.36
C PHE A 376 -25.00 -4.91 -19.66
N PHE A 377 -25.16 -3.76 -19.03
CA PHE A 377 -26.46 -3.23 -18.62
C PHE A 377 -26.53 -1.72 -18.84
N ALA A 378 -27.70 -1.25 -19.21
CA ALA A 378 -28.14 0.14 -19.11
C ALA A 378 -29.46 0.17 -18.37
N ILE A 379 -29.57 0.99 -17.33
CA ILE A 379 -30.79 1.18 -16.54
C ILE A 379 -31.08 2.66 -16.39
N ALA A 380 -32.35 3.04 -16.52
CA ALA A 380 -32.74 4.44 -16.59
C ALA A 380 -33.83 4.78 -15.59
N LYS A 381 -33.76 6.02 -15.08
CA LYS A 381 -34.79 6.61 -14.20
C LYS A 381 -35.13 8.02 -14.64
N ASN A 382 -36.41 8.31 -14.76
CA ASN A 382 -36.94 9.66 -14.96
C ASN A 382 -37.13 10.34 -13.59
N PHE A 383 -36.79 11.60 -13.50
CA PHE A 383 -36.90 12.38 -12.27
C PHE A 383 -37.06 13.87 -12.61
N THR A 384 -37.58 14.63 -11.66
CA THR A 384 -37.79 16.07 -11.81
C THR A 384 -36.88 16.82 -10.84
N VAL A 385 -36.16 17.84 -11.34
CA VAL A 385 -35.39 18.74 -10.51
C VAL A 385 -36.05 20.10 -10.47
N PRO A 386 -36.55 20.55 -9.31
CA PRO A 386 -37.22 21.85 -9.20
C PRO A 386 -36.33 23.03 -9.60
N ALA A 387 -36.93 24.12 -10.00
CA ALA A 387 -36.25 25.40 -10.24
C ALA A 387 -35.41 25.79 -8.99
N LYS A 388 -34.12 26.10 -9.16
CA LYS A 388 -33.16 26.40 -8.06
C LYS A 388 -33.14 25.34 -6.95
N GLY A 389 -33.58 24.15 -7.24
CA GLY A 389 -33.66 23.04 -6.30
C GLY A 389 -32.72 21.89 -6.70
N LYS A 390 -32.80 20.81 -5.95
CA LYS A 390 -32.01 19.59 -6.21
C LYS A 390 -32.90 18.35 -6.06
N ASN A 391 -32.45 17.27 -6.71
CA ASN A 391 -32.99 15.92 -6.52
C ASN A 391 -31.85 14.89 -6.57
N THR A 392 -32.08 13.70 -6.04
CA THR A 392 -31.08 12.62 -5.96
C THR A 392 -31.52 11.40 -6.75
N VAL A 393 -30.57 10.72 -7.34
CA VAL A 393 -30.74 9.41 -7.97
C VAL A 393 -29.67 8.48 -7.47
N ASP A 394 -30.05 7.33 -6.95
CA ASP A 394 -29.16 6.32 -6.42
C ASP A 394 -29.08 5.12 -7.35
N GLN A 395 -27.88 4.74 -7.76
CA GLN A 395 -27.64 3.50 -8.50
C GLN A 395 -26.84 2.56 -7.63
N LEU A 396 -27.30 1.32 -7.48
CA LEU A 396 -26.63 0.28 -6.73
C LEU A 396 -26.22 -0.87 -7.65
N THR A 397 -24.99 -1.32 -7.49
CA THR A 397 -24.45 -2.54 -8.13
C THR A 397 -23.89 -3.45 -7.05
N GLY A 398 -24.22 -4.72 -7.09
CA GLY A 398 -23.78 -5.59 -6.01
C GLY A 398 -23.83 -7.07 -6.31
N MET A 399 -23.59 -7.82 -5.25
CA MET A 399 -23.65 -9.28 -5.22
C MET A 399 -24.45 -9.76 -4.02
N VAL A 400 -25.22 -10.82 -4.25
CA VAL A 400 -25.81 -11.65 -3.20
C VAL A 400 -25.13 -13.00 -3.19
N ILE A 401 -24.78 -13.48 -2.01
CA ILE A 401 -24.21 -14.80 -1.79
C ILE A 401 -25.26 -15.65 -1.10
N THR A 402 -25.58 -16.79 -1.70
CA THR A 402 -26.51 -17.73 -1.07
C THR A 402 -25.83 -19.05 -0.73
N PRO A 403 -25.75 -19.42 0.55
CA PRO A 403 -25.32 -20.76 0.93
C PRO A 403 -26.27 -21.82 0.34
N GLY A 404 -25.72 -22.75 -0.41
CA GLY A 404 -26.46 -23.88 -0.94
C GLY A 404 -27.25 -23.65 -2.23
N GLY A 405 -27.11 -22.48 -2.88
CA GLY A 405 -27.63 -22.24 -4.24
C GLY A 405 -29.15 -22.19 -4.36
N LYS A 406 -29.87 -21.82 -3.30
CA LYS A 406 -31.31 -21.61 -3.34
C LYS A 406 -31.62 -20.22 -3.87
N ASP A 407 -32.22 -20.14 -5.04
CA ASP A 407 -32.57 -18.88 -5.71
C ASP A 407 -33.53 -18.01 -4.89
N ASP A 408 -34.40 -18.61 -4.07
CA ASP A 408 -35.44 -17.92 -3.32
C ASP A 408 -34.90 -16.94 -2.25
N MET A 409 -33.75 -17.24 -1.63
CA MET A 409 -33.14 -16.36 -0.62
C MET A 409 -32.43 -15.13 -1.24
N ILE A 410 -32.00 -15.23 -2.49
CA ILE A 410 -31.33 -14.14 -3.21
C ILE A 410 -32.28 -12.95 -3.38
N ASP A 411 -33.51 -13.27 -3.77
CA ASP A 411 -34.52 -12.28 -4.05
C ASP A 411 -34.94 -11.56 -2.77
N GLU A 412 -35.03 -12.26 -1.64
CA GLU A 412 -35.37 -11.65 -0.34
C GLU A 412 -34.36 -10.59 0.10
N LEU A 413 -33.04 -10.92 0.09
CA LEU A 413 -31.98 -9.97 0.46
C LEU A 413 -31.97 -8.75 -0.47
N LEU A 414 -32.17 -8.98 -1.78
CA LEU A 414 -32.23 -7.92 -2.76
C LEU A 414 -33.47 -7.06 -2.59
N TYR A 415 -34.61 -7.65 -2.28
CA TYR A 415 -35.85 -6.90 -2.03
C TYR A 415 -35.75 -6.07 -0.75
N ASN A 416 -35.10 -6.57 0.30
CA ASN A 416 -34.83 -5.79 1.50
C ASN A 416 -33.94 -4.57 1.19
N LEU A 417 -32.93 -4.74 0.36
CA LEU A 417 -32.08 -3.64 -0.12
C LEU A 417 -32.93 -2.60 -0.88
N ILE A 418 -33.75 -3.05 -1.82
CA ILE A 418 -34.62 -2.19 -2.63
C ILE A 418 -35.59 -1.40 -1.75
N GLU A 419 -36.27 -2.04 -0.82
CA GLU A 419 -37.18 -1.36 0.08
C GLU A 419 -36.51 -0.29 0.94
N LYS A 420 -35.31 -0.55 1.42
CA LYS A 420 -34.54 0.43 2.18
C LYS A 420 -34.13 1.63 1.32
N TYR A 421 -33.55 1.37 0.16
CA TYR A 421 -32.95 2.42 -0.67
C TYR A 421 -33.89 3.14 -1.61
N LYS A 422 -35.16 2.73 -1.66
CA LYS A 422 -36.23 3.58 -2.18
C LYS A 422 -36.39 4.87 -1.35
N ASN A 423 -36.01 4.85 -0.07
CA ASN A 423 -35.99 6.06 0.74
C ASN A 423 -34.87 7.01 0.22
N PRO A 424 -35.26 8.24 -0.19
CA PRO A 424 -34.28 9.17 -0.81
C PRO A 424 -33.09 9.58 0.08
N THR A 425 -33.18 9.37 1.41
CA THR A 425 -32.12 9.73 2.35
C THR A 425 -31.17 8.54 2.64
N ALA A 426 -31.56 7.32 2.31
CA ALA A 426 -30.84 6.11 2.75
C ALA A 426 -29.39 6.03 2.27
N ALA A 427 -29.14 6.43 1.02
CA ALA A 427 -27.78 6.43 0.48
C ALA A 427 -26.92 7.50 1.14
N ALA A 428 -27.43 8.71 1.32
CA ALA A 428 -26.73 9.78 2.02
C ALA A 428 -26.42 9.41 3.49
N GLU A 429 -27.37 8.81 4.20
CA GLU A 429 -27.18 8.32 5.57
C GLU A 429 -26.10 7.21 5.62
N SER A 430 -26.07 6.35 4.61
CA SER A 430 -25.04 5.30 4.49
C SER A 430 -23.66 5.89 4.22
N LEU A 431 -23.57 6.94 3.41
CA LEU A 431 -22.31 7.65 3.18
C LEU A 431 -21.78 8.29 4.48
N GLU A 432 -22.63 8.91 5.27
CA GLU A 432 -22.24 9.47 6.57
C GLU A 432 -21.73 8.39 7.54
N LYS A 433 -22.31 7.18 7.53
CA LYS A 433 -21.78 6.04 8.29
C LYS A 433 -20.38 5.61 7.79
N VAL A 434 -20.14 5.63 6.48
CA VAL A 434 -18.84 5.33 5.88
C VAL A 434 -17.80 6.37 6.30
N LYS A 435 -18.14 7.66 6.25
CA LYS A 435 -17.25 8.75 6.72
C LYS A 435 -16.91 8.62 8.20
N ALA A 436 -17.91 8.37 9.04
CA ALA A 436 -17.72 8.18 10.47
C ALA A 436 -16.83 6.96 10.80
N PHE A 437 -17.00 5.86 10.07
CA PHE A 437 -16.13 4.70 10.21
C PHE A 437 -14.70 5.02 9.78
N SER A 438 -14.54 5.72 8.66
CA SER A 438 -13.22 6.08 8.11
C SER A 438 -12.40 6.97 9.05
N ALA A 439 -13.04 7.76 9.89
CA ALA A 439 -12.35 8.60 10.88
C ALA A 439 -11.70 7.80 12.02
N LYS A 440 -12.12 6.56 12.27
CA LYS A 440 -11.65 5.79 13.44
C LYS A 440 -10.25 5.22 13.30
N TYR A 441 -9.88 4.64 12.14
CA TYR A 441 -8.57 4.01 11.99
C TYR A 441 -7.40 4.99 11.93
N ALA A 442 -7.67 6.27 11.74
CA ALA A 442 -6.68 7.32 11.80
C ALA A 442 -6.46 7.89 13.22
N SER A 443 -7.03 7.28 14.27
CA SER A 443 -6.99 7.84 15.63
C SER A 443 -5.73 7.50 16.41
N PHE A 444 -4.97 6.45 16.02
CA PHE A 444 -3.83 5.98 16.79
C PHE A 444 -2.71 7.03 16.92
N LEU A 445 -2.28 7.62 15.81
CA LEU A 445 -1.18 8.56 15.75
C LEU A 445 -1.62 9.81 14.99
N LYS A 446 -1.43 10.99 15.60
CA LYS A 446 -1.59 12.29 14.95
C LYS A 446 -0.33 13.09 15.13
N VAL A 447 0.31 13.45 14.03
CA VAL A 447 1.57 14.20 14.03
C VAL A 447 1.30 15.62 13.56
N LYS A 448 2.02 16.57 14.14
CA LYS A 448 2.03 17.98 13.72
C LYS A 448 3.46 18.47 13.59
N THR A 449 3.80 18.81 12.36
CA THR A 449 5.08 19.39 11.96
C THR A 449 4.83 20.74 11.24
N ASP A 450 5.84 21.28 10.62
CA ASP A 450 5.77 22.44 9.71
C ASP A 450 5.55 22.02 8.23
N ASP A 451 5.54 20.72 7.94
CA ASP A 451 5.22 20.14 6.61
C ASP A 451 3.76 19.64 6.58
N CYS A 452 2.87 20.44 5.97
CA CYS A 452 1.43 20.12 5.93
C CYS A 452 1.10 18.90 5.04
N ASP A 453 1.88 18.60 4.01
CA ASP A 453 1.65 17.43 3.16
C ASP A 453 2.07 16.16 3.86
N PHE A 454 3.17 16.20 4.60
CA PHE A 454 3.59 15.13 5.50
C PHE A 454 2.53 14.86 6.57
N ASP A 455 2.06 15.91 7.27
CA ASP A 455 1.02 15.80 8.30
C ASP A 455 -0.27 15.19 7.71
N ALA A 456 -0.71 15.68 6.55
CA ALA A 456 -1.91 15.18 5.87
C ALA A 456 -1.79 13.69 5.53
N TYR A 457 -0.66 13.28 4.99
CA TYR A 457 -0.40 11.90 4.61
C TYR A 457 -0.30 10.96 5.82
N VAL A 458 0.55 11.28 6.78
CA VAL A 458 0.80 10.44 7.97
C VAL A 458 -0.45 10.31 8.83
N ASN A 459 -1.20 11.39 8.97
CA ASN A 459 -2.38 11.42 9.82
C ASN A 459 -3.62 10.76 9.22
N ASN A 460 -3.67 10.58 7.90
CA ASN A 460 -4.91 10.15 7.25
C ASN A 460 -4.69 9.05 6.21
N ASN A 461 -3.82 9.26 5.21
CA ASN A 461 -3.69 8.32 4.09
C ASN A 461 -2.93 7.05 4.46
N LEU A 462 -1.85 7.16 5.23
CA LEU A 462 -1.08 6.00 5.69
C LEU A 462 -1.92 5.07 6.58
N PRO A 463 -2.65 5.54 7.60
CA PRO A 463 -3.56 4.70 8.38
C PRO A 463 -4.60 4.02 7.51
N PHE A 464 -5.17 4.71 6.54
CA PHE A 464 -6.15 4.14 5.63
C PHE A 464 -5.54 3.03 4.77
N GLN A 465 -4.36 3.24 4.18
CA GLN A 465 -3.68 2.22 3.39
C GLN A 465 -3.34 1.00 4.24
N VAL A 466 -2.80 1.19 5.44
CA VAL A 466 -2.48 0.09 6.38
C VAL A 466 -3.74 -0.70 6.74
N TYR A 467 -4.85 -0.01 7.05
CA TYR A 467 -6.12 -0.67 7.35
C TYR A 467 -6.65 -1.45 6.14
N TYR A 468 -6.72 -0.83 4.95
CA TYR A 468 -7.16 -1.47 3.72
C TYR A 468 -6.34 -2.75 3.43
N GLN A 469 -5.04 -2.64 3.52
CA GLN A 469 -4.12 -3.72 3.19
C GLN A 469 -4.01 -4.80 4.28
N SER A 470 -4.57 -4.58 5.46
CA SER A 470 -4.80 -5.66 6.42
C SER A 470 -5.75 -6.74 5.90
N TYR A 471 -6.53 -6.44 4.87
CA TYR A 471 -7.43 -7.39 4.21
C TYR A 471 -6.86 -7.95 2.90
N VAL A 472 -5.93 -7.25 2.26
CA VAL A 472 -5.25 -7.70 1.04
C VAL A 472 -3.83 -7.14 1.03
N SER A 473 -2.83 -7.97 0.88
CA SER A 473 -1.45 -7.51 0.95
C SER A 473 -1.00 -6.72 -0.28
N ARG A 474 -1.61 -6.95 -1.44
CA ARG A 474 -1.27 -6.25 -2.69
C ARG A 474 -2.50 -5.82 -3.45
N SER A 475 -2.53 -4.55 -3.85
CA SER A 475 -3.57 -4.00 -4.72
C SER A 475 -2.92 -3.41 -5.97
N PHE A 476 -3.17 -4.03 -7.12
CA PHE A 476 -2.61 -3.62 -8.41
C PHE A 476 -3.49 -2.57 -9.11
N ALA A 477 -4.07 -1.65 -8.36
CA ALA A 477 -4.77 -0.56 -9.00
C ALA A 477 -3.78 0.16 -9.93
N TRP A 478 -4.01 0.10 -11.24
CA TRP A 478 -3.43 0.95 -12.26
C TRP A 478 -1.99 0.68 -12.72
N THR A 479 -1.13 0.05 -11.94
CA THR A 479 0.29 -0.07 -12.31
C THR A 479 0.56 -1.11 -13.41
N GLN A 480 -0.41 -1.97 -13.73
CA GLN A 480 -0.24 -3.04 -14.72
C GLN A 480 -1.39 -3.11 -15.74
N LYS A 481 -1.99 -1.99 -16.09
CA LYS A 481 -3.09 -1.91 -17.06
C LYS A 481 -4.32 -2.78 -16.74
N ALA A 482 -4.50 -3.20 -15.47
CA ALA A 482 -5.71 -3.87 -15.00
C ALA A 482 -5.85 -3.74 -13.49
N TYR A 483 -7.05 -3.46 -13.02
CA TYR A 483 -7.33 -3.54 -11.60
C TYR A 483 -7.29 -5.00 -11.17
N ARG A 484 -6.28 -5.31 -10.40
CA ARG A 484 -6.06 -6.62 -9.87
C ARG A 484 -5.70 -6.52 -8.39
N GLU A 485 -6.35 -7.28 -7.57
CA GLU A 485 -5.91 -7.56 -6.22
C GLU A 485 -5.39 -8.97 -6.14
N ILE A 486 -4.24 -9.12 -5.49
CA ILE A 486 -3.82 -10.41 -4.98
C ILE A 486 -4.41 -10.50 -3.57
N GLY A 487 -5.49 -11.26 -3.43
CA GLY A 487 -6.28 -11.31 -2.22
C GLY A 487 -5.76 -12.28 -1.18
N PHE A 488 -4.45 -12.31 -0.95
CA PHE A 488 -3.85 -13.09 0.11
C PHE A 488 -3.42 -12.20 1.27
N ARG A 489 -3.12 -12.81 2.41
CA ARG A 489 -2.62 -12.17 3.61
C ARG A 489 -1.28 -12.74 3.99
N GLU A 490 -0.37 -11.84 4.32
CA GLU A 490 0.96 -12.16 4.83
C GLU A 490 1.08 -11.65 6.27
N ILE A 491 1.63 -12.46 7.17
CA ILE A 491 1.75 -12.10 8.58
C ILE A 491 2.69 -10.91 8.80
N GLN A 492 3.75 -10.82 8.02
CA GLN A 492 4.72 -9.74 8.08
C GLN A 492 4.12 -8.34 7.82
N ASP A 493 3.00 -8.28 7.09
CA ASP A 493 2.29 -7.04 6.84
C ASP A 493 1.34 -6.69 7.98
N MET A 494 0.78 -7.71 8.61
CA MET A 494 -0.23 -7.53 9.64
C MET A 494 0.35 -7.08 10.98
N TYR A 495 1.54 -7.54 11.34
CA TYR A 495 2.09 -7.22 12.65
C TYR A 495 2.30 -5.72 12.87
N ALA A 496 2.58 -4.96 11.81
CA ALA A 496 2.69 -3.52 11.88
C ALA A 496 1.32 -2.80 11.91
N SER A 497 0.27 -3.39 11.34
CA SER A 497 -1.08 -2.81 11.34
C SER A 497 -1.75 -2.86 12.72
N LEU A 498 -1.27 -3.69 13.63
CA LEU A 498 -1.82 -3.82 14.99
C LEU A 498 -1.85 -2.49 15.75
N TYR A 499 -0.89 -1.60 15.53
CA TYR A 499 -0.89 -0.26 16.14
C TYR A 499 -2.16 0.52 15.84
N TYR A 500 -2.57 0.57 14.57
CA TYR A 500 -3.78 1.30 14.19
C TYR A 500 -5.05 0.58 14.63
N ILE A 501 -5.09 -0.74 14.53
CA ILE A 501 -6.27 -1.54 14.88
C ILE A 501 -6.55 -1.47 16.38
N ILE A 502 -5.53 -1.61 17.22
CA ILE A 502 -5.66 -1.51 18.68
C ILE A 502 -5.90 -0.05 19.08
N GLY A 503 -5.19 0.89 18.46
CA GLY A 503 -5.35 2.33 18.74
C GLY A 503 -6.77 2.85 18.50
N MET A 504 -7.49 2.29 17.50
CA MET A 504 -8.90 2.65 17.28
C MET A 504 -9.89 1.90 18.19
N GLY A 505 -9.39 1.18 19.21
CA GLY A 505 -10.22 0.41 20.15
C GLY A 505 -10.84 -0.86 19.55
N ALA A 506 -10.24 -1.43 18.50
CA ALA A 506 -10.74 -2.62 17.81
C ALA A 506 -9.97 -3.89 18.21
N ASP A 507 -9.72 -4.08 19.49
CA ASP A 507 -8.97 -5.23 20.04
C ASP A 507 -9.55 -6.57 19.61
N GLY A 508 -10.87 -6.68 19.54
CA GLY A 508 -11.56 -7.87 19.02
C GLY A 508 -11.20 -8.20 17.58
N LEU A 509 -11.03 -7.18 16.73
CA LEU A 509 -10.58 -7.36 15.35
C LEU A 509 -9.11 -7.82 15.31
N ALA A 510 -8.24 -7.22 16.13
CA ALA A 510 -6.84 -7.64 16.22
C ALA A 510 -6.74 -9.12 16.64
N ARG A 511 -7.52 -9.54 17.65
CA ARG A 511 -7.57 -10.95 18.09
C ARG A 511 -8.08 -11.89 17.00
N GLU A 512 -9.13 -11.51 16.27
CA GLU A 512 -9.64 -12.29 15.14
C GLU A 512 -8.57 -12.49 14.05
N MET A 513 -7.84 -11.42 13.73
CA MET A 513 -6.76 -11.48 12.73
C MET A 513 -5.62 -12.40 13.20
N LEU A 514 -5.20 -12.29 14.45
CA LEU A 514 -4.16 -13.13 15.02
C LEU A 514 -4.61 -14.59 15.12
N ALA A 515 -5.86 -14.85 15.54
CA ALA A 515 -6.41 -16.20 15.63
C ALA A 515 -6.38 -16.93 14.26
N ASN A 516 -6.67 -16.21 13.17
CA ASN A 516 -6.54 -16.75 11.83
C ASN A 516 -5.11 -17.16 11.48
N TRP A 517 -4.10 -16.41 11.92
CA TRP A 517 -2.69 -16.75 11.71
C TRP A 517 -2.22 -17.87 12.62
N ILE A 518 -2.60 -17.85 13.89
CA ILE A 518 -2.27 -18.92 14.84
C ILE A 518 -2.77 -20.27 14.32
N ALA A 519 -3.99 -20.33 13.79
CA ALA A 519 -4.58 -21.53 13.20
C ALA A 519 -3.90 -22.00 11.89
N ASN A 520 -2.93 -21.24 11.36
CA ASN A 520 -2.13 -21.63 10.20
C ASN A 520 -0.76 -22.22 10.56
N VAL A 521 -0.47 -22.41 11.85
CA VAL A 521 0.78 -23.00 12.31
C VAL A 521 0.59 -24.49 12.52
N HIS A 522 1.39 -25.30 11.83
CA HIS A 522 1.41 -26.76 11.93
C HIS A 522 1.99 -27.24 13.26
N GLU A 523 1.80 -28.52 13.58
CA GLU A 523 2.25 -29.11 14.85
C GLU A 523 3.74 -28.92 15.13
N MET A 524 4.57 -29.00 14.10
CA MET A 524 6.02 -28.80 14.20
C MET A 524 6.44 -27.34 14.43
N GLY A 525 5.54 -26.36 14.31
CA GLY A 525 5.86 -24.94 14.38
C GLY A 525 6.06 -24.23 13.05
N TYR A 526 5.89 -24.92 11.95
CA TYR A 526 5.92 -24.36 10.62
C TYR A 526 4.59 -23.70 10.26
N ALA A 527 4.58 -22.57 9.54
CA ALA A 527 3.38 -21.83 9.19
C ALA A 527 3.07 -21.90 7.69
N ASN A 528 1.79 -21.81 7.32
CA ASN A 528 1.41 -21.54 5.94
C ASN A 528 1.82 -20.14 5.55
N HIS A 529 2.34 -19.96 4.33
CA HIS A 529 2.82 -18.67 3.84
C HIS A 529 1.69 -17.65 3.73
N ASN A 530 0.65 -18.00 3.00
CA ASN A 530 -0.49 -17.14 2.77
C ASN A 530 -1.80 -17.89 2.99
N PHE A 531 -2.87 -17.16 3.19
CA PHE A 531 -4.20 -17.72 3.04
C PHE A 531 -5.11 -16.78 2.24
N TYR A 532 -5.87 -17.41 1.36
CA TYR A 532 -6.84 -16.77 0.49
C TYR A 532 -8.26 -17.01 1.00
N HIS A 533 -9.23 -16.35 0.39
CA HIS A 533 -10.64 -16.63 0.61
C HIS A 533 -11.01 -18.10 0.35
N ALA A 534 -10.33 -18.76 -0.56
CA ALA A 534 -10.65 -20.09 -1.04
C ALA A 534 -9.66 -21.17 -0.64
N GLY A 535 -8.72 -20.89 0.22
CA GLY A 535 -7.73 -21.85 0.65
C GLY A 535 -6.48 -21.23 1.23
N LYS A 536 -5.50 -22.07 1.45
CA LYS A 536 -4.20 -21.72 2.00
C LYS A 536 -3.13 -22.02 0.98
N GLU A 537 -2.13 -21.16 0.87
CA GLU A 537 -0.91 -21.49 0.17
C GLU A 537 -0.07 -22.33 1.13
N PRO A 538 0.27 -23.58 0.79
CA PRO A 538 1.18 -24.38 1.60
C PRO A 538 2.45 -23.57 1.80
N GLY A 539 2.84 -23.37 3.04
CA GLY A 539 4.01 -22.61 3.37
C GLY A 539 5.25 -23.28 2.80
N MET A 540 6.14 -22.47 2.35
CA MET A 540 7.50 -22.88 2.01
C MET A 540 8.48 -21.76 2.32
N CYS A 541 8.03 -20.69 2.97
CA CYS A 541 8.87 -19.60 3.45
C CYS A 541 9.14 -19.80 4.94
N SER A 542 10.40 -19.87 5.28
CA SER A 542 10.84 -20.25 6.62
C SER A 542 10.79 -19.14 7.67
N ASP A 543 10.44 -17.93 7.26
CA ASP A 543 10.30 -16.75 8.13
C ASP A 543 8.88 -16.56 8.70
N ASP A 544 7.85 -17.16 8.09
CA ASP A 544 6.44 -16.86 8.41
C ASP A 544 6.07 -17.04 9.88
N GLY A 545 6.53 -18.11 10.51
CA GLY A 545 6.28 -18.34 11.93
C GLY A 545 6.93 -17.29 12.83
N LEU A 546 8.11 -16.80 12.46
CA LEU A 546 8.86 -15.83 13.25
C LEU A 546 8.17 -14.46 13.29
N TRP A 547 7.51 -14.06 12.20
CA TRP A 547 6.69 -12.85 12.17
C TRP A 547 5.49 -12.93 13.12
N LEU A 548 4.91 -14.12 13.27
CA LEU A 548 3.80 -14.31 14.23
C LEU A 548 4.25 -14.09 15.68
N VAL A 549 5.46 -14.53 16.06
CA VAL A 549 6.02 -14.26 17.39
C VAL A 549 6.08 -12.75 17.64
N GLN A 550 6.62 -12.00 16.68
CA GLN A 550 6.71 -10.54 16.79
C GLN A 550 5.31 -9.87 16.85
N ALA A 551 4.34 -10.39 16.09
CA ALA A 551 2.97 -9.89 16.14
C ALA A 551 2.32 -10.10 17.52
N ILE A 552 2.51 -11.26 18.14
CA ILE A 552 1.99 -11.56 19.49
C ILE A 552 2.69 -10.72 20.55
N PHE A 553 4.01 -10.55 20.47
CA PHE A 553 4.73 -9.66 21.37
C PHE A 553 4.16 -8.24 21.32
N ARG A 554 3.93 -7.71 20.10
CA ARG A 554 3.36 -6.39 19.92
C ARG A 554 1.93 -6.29 20.46
N TYR A 555 1.10 -7.29 20.20
CA TYR A 555 -0.25 -7.33 20.74
C TYR A 555 -0.24 -7.29 22.28
N VAL A 556 0.55 -8.13 22.92
CA VAL A 556 0.67 -8.17 24.39
C VAL A 556 1.21 -6.85 24.94
N SER A 557 2.21 -6.25 24.27
CA SER A 557 2.79 -4.97 24.70
C SER A 557 1.80 -3.81 24.60
N LEU A 558 0.95 -3.81 23.56
CA LEU A 558 -0.05 -2.76 23.36
C LEU A 558 -1.27 -2.90 24.28
N THR A 559 -1.70 -4.13 24.56
CA THR A 559 -2.94 -4.40 25.31
C THR A 559 -2.72 -4.80 26.77
N GLY A 560 -1.59 -5.41 27.10
CA GLY A 560 -1.35 -6.05 28.38
C GLY A 560 -2.07 -7.40 28.55
N ASP A 561 -2.66 -7.95 27.49
CA ASP A 561 -3.44 -9.17 27.51
C ASP A 561 -2.57 -10.43 27.51
N VAL A 562 -1.90 -10.67 28.63
CA VAL A 562 -1.05 -11.87 28.82
C VAL A 562 -1.88 -13.15 28.83
N LYS A 563 -3.17 -13.08 29.19
CA LYS A 563 -4.04 -14.26 29.23
C LYS A 563 -4.29 -14.88 27.87
N PHE A 564 -4.16 -14.11 26.81
CA PHE A 564 -4.25 -14.59 25.43
C PHE A 564 -3.30 -15.76 25.14
N LEU A 565 -2.16 -15.83 25.84
CA LEU A 565 -1.19 -16.93 25.71
C LEU A 565 -1.74 -18.30 26.15
N GLU A 566 -2.77 -18.32 26.97
CA GLU A 566 -3.36 -19.56 27.52
C GLU A 566 -4.56 -20.05 26.69
N GLU A 567 -5.00 -19.26 25.71
CA GLU A 567 -6.11 -19.65 24.85
C GLU A 567 -5.69 -20.73 23.85
N GLU A 568 -6.61 -21.66 23.59
CA GLU A 568 -6.40 -22.76 22.65
C GLU A 568 -6.84 -22.42 21.24
N PHE A 569 -6.01 -22.78 20.27
CA PHE A 569 -6.26 -22.58 18.86
C PHE A 569 -6.07 -23.88 18.07
N PRO A 570 -6.77 -24.03 16.93
CA PRO A 570 -6.58 -25.18 16.06
C PRO A 570 -5.13 -25.28 15.56
N VAL A 571 -4.63 -26.50 15.41
CA VAL A 571 -3.32 -26.81 14.82
C VAL A 571 -3.53 -27.10 13.34
N ALA A 572 -2.82 -26.39 12.47
CA ALA A 572 -2.93 -26.56 11.03
C ALA A 572 -2.61 -28.00 10.58
N GLY A 573 -3.33 -28.50 9.57
CA GLY A 573 -3.13 -29.82 9.03
C GLY A 573 -3.59 -30.97 9.92
N THR A 574 -4.29 -30.70 11.01
CA THR A 574 -4.83 -31.73 11.92
C THR A 574 -6.35 -31.57 12.05
N GLU A 575 -7.04 -32.68 12.33
CA GLU A 575 -8.48 -32.68 12.57
C GLU A 575 -8.76 -32.61 14.07
N GLY A 576 -9.32 -31.48 14.54
CA GLY A 576 -9.78 -31.29 15.91
C GLY A 576 -8.68 -31.16 16.99
N LYS A 577 -7.40 -31.12 16.61
CA LYS A 577 -6.32 -30.89 17.57
C LYS A 577 -6.18 -29.40 17.87
N THR A 578 -6.06 -29.08 19.15
CA THR A 578 -5.79 -27.73 19.63
C THR A 578 -4.51 -27.72 20.48
N ARG A 579 -3.95 -26.53 20.63
CA ARG A 579 -2.88 -26.22 21.58
C ARG A 579 -2.98 -24.76 22.00
N THR A 580 -2.38 -24.41 23.13
CA THR A 580 -2.34 -23.04 23.59
C THR A 580 -1.50 -22.15 22.64
N LEU A 581 -1.78 -20.85 22.66
CA LEU A 581 -0.93 -19.89 21.91
C LEU A 581 0.53 -19.99 22.37
N TRP A 582 0.79 -20.09 23.70
CA TRP A 582 2.15 -20.28 24.22
C TRP A 582 2.85 -21.49 23.59
N GLU A 583 2.19 -22.64 23.53
CA GLU A 583 2.72 -23.85 22.91
C GLU A 583 2.95 -23.64 21.40
N THR A 584 2.11 -22.86 20.74
CA THR A 584 2.31 -22.49 19.33
C THR A 584 3.59 -21.68 19.14
N LEU A 585 3.81 -20.66 19.95
CA LEU A 585 5.03 -19.83 19.90
C LEU A 585 6.29 -20.66 20.18
N MET A 586 6.24 -21.53 21.18
CA MET A 586 7.34 -22.43 21.48
C MET A 586 7.64 -23.42 20.36
N ALA A 587 6.60 -23.92 19.69
CA ALA A 587 6.78 -24.78 18.52
C ALA A 587 7.46 -24.05 17.34
N ILE A 588 7.09 -22.79 17.08
CA ILE A 588 7.71 -21.95 16.03
C ILE A 588 9.21 -21.79 16.27
N VAL A 589 9.61 -21.38 17.47
CA VAL A 589 11.05 -21.16 17.74
C VAL A 589 11.83 -22.49 17.86
N THR A 590 11.16 -23.57 18.24
CA THR A 590 11.74 -24.92 18.21
C THR A 590 11.96 -25.39 16.77
N TYR A 591 11.00 -25.14 15.87
CA TYR A 591 11.17 -25.46 14.45
C TYR A 591 12.39 -24.74 13.87
N SER A 592 12.44 -23.43 13.99
CA SER A 592 13.51 -22.61 13.41
C SER A 592 14.87 -22.76 14.11
N GLY A 593 14.88 -23.12 15.40
CA GLY A 593 16.11 -23.17 16.20
C GLY A 593 16.68 -24.57 16.49
N LYS A 594 15.86 -25.63 16.27
CA LYS A 594 16.29 -27.01 16.56
C LYS A 594 15.97 -27.99 15.44
N ILE A 595 14.84 -27.84 14.74
CA ILE A 595 14.37 -28.81 13.74
C ILE A 595 14.89 -28.46 12.35
N SER A 596 14.64 -27.25 11.88
CA SER A 596 15.10 -26.76 10.58
C SER A 596 16.37 -25.94 10.74
N VAL A 597 17.47 -26.61 11.03
CA VAL A 597 18.79 -25.99 11.21
C VAL A 597 19.84 -26.65 10.33
N GLY A 598 20.77 -25.86 9.85
CA GLY A 598 21.87 -26.30 8.99
C GLY A 598 23.16 -26.62 9.77
N ALA A 599 24.25 -26.75 9.04
CA ALA A 599 25.55 -27.20 9.56
C ALA A 599 26.15 -26.23 10.63
N HIS A 600 25.80 -24.95 10.55
CA HIS A 600 26.30 -23.94 11.52
C HIS A 600 25.30 -23.69 12.65
N GLY A 601 24.21 -24.45 12.72
CA GLY A 601 23.16 -24.28 13.74
C GLY A 601 22.30 -23.03 13.54
N LEU A 602 22.19 -22.56 12.29
CA LEU A 602 21.33 -21.47 11.89
C LEU A 602 20.08 -21.99 11.18
N PRO A 603 18.98 -21.24 11.16
CA PRO A 603 17.75 -21.66 10.45
C PRO A 603 18.02 -21.95 8.97
N LEU A 604 17.49 -23.05 8.48
CA LEU A 604 17.54 -23.37 7.06
C LEU A 604 16.67 -22.40 6.26
N LEU A 605 17.07 -22.15 5.01
CA LEU A 605 16.34 -21.31 4.08
C LEU A 605 14.99 -21.96 3.68
N ASP A 606 14.90 -23.28 3.74
CA ASP A 606 13.81 -24.10 3.20
C ASP A 606 13.59 -23.75 1.71
N LYS A 607 12.38 -23.50 1.26
CA LYS A 607 12.16 -23.12 -0.14
C LYS A 607 12.60 -21.69 -0.41
N ALA A 608 12.29 -20.79 0.51
CA ALA A 608 12.72 -19.40 0.52
C ALA A 608 12.55 -18.84 1.95
N ASP A 609 13.15 -17.71 2.21
CA ASP A 609 12.76 -16.84 3.31
C ASP A 609 11.95 -15.64 2.76
N TRP A 610 11.95 -14.51 3.42
CA TRP A 610 11.28 -13.27 3.01
C TRP A 610 11.60 -12.83 1.57
N ASN A 611 12.77 -13.17 1.03
CA ASN A 611 13.16 -12.80 -0.32
C ASN A 611 12.83 -13.90 -1.32
N ASP A 612 11.78 -13.68 -2.10
CA ASP A 612 11.26 -14.63 -3.08
C ASP A 612 12.27 -15.08 -4.16
N CYS A 613 13.36 -14.33 -4.37
CA CYS A 613 14.37 -14.74 -5.33
C CYS A 613 15.41 -15.73 -4.78
N LEU A 614 15.46 -15.96 -3.47
CA LEU A 614 16.41 -16.85 -2.82
C LEU A 614 15.91 -18.29 -2.71
N LYS A 615 15.57 -18.91 -3.83
CA LYS A 615 15.16 -20.32 -3.91
C LYS A 615 16.35 -21.23 -4.17
N LEU A 616 17.36 -21.14 -3.32
CA LEU A 616 18.67 -21.75 -3.57
C LEU A 616 18.68 -23.27 -3.59
N ASP A 617 17.76 -23.89 -2.83
CA ASP A 617 17.64 -25.34 -2.72
C ASP A 617 16.37 -25.89 -3.41
N ASP A 618 15.68 -25.09 -4.22
CA ASP A 618 14.37 -25.40 -4.80
C ASP A 618 14.37 -26.71 -5.62
N ASN A 619 15.41 -26.95 -6.39
CA ASN A 619 15.53 -28.20 -7.17
C ASN A 619 15.74 -29.44 -6.31
N TRP A 620 16.44 -29.32 -5.20
CA TRP A 620 16.57 -30.39 -4.24
C TRP A 620 15.21 -30.70 -3.59
N ILE A 621 14.55 -29.65 -3.12
CA ILE A 621 13.25 -29.72 -2.47
C ILE A 621 12.19 -30.33 -3.39
N ASN A 622 12.18 -29.94 -4.66
CA ASN A 622 11.20 -30.42 -5.66
C ASN A 622 11.66 -31.70 -6.41
N GLY A 623 12.79 -32.29 -6.01
CA GLY A 623 13.29 -33.51 -6.62
C GLY A 623 12.40 -34.72 -6.37
N PRO A 624 12.38 -35.72 -7.29
CA PRO A 624 11.48 -36.89 -7.21
C PRO A 624 11.58 -37.70 -5.91
N GLU A 625 12.77 -37.81 -5.35
CA GLU A 625 12.99 -38.55 -4.10
C GLU A 625 12.41 -37.79 -2.89
N LYS A 626 12.54 -36.49 -2.84
CA LYS A 626 11.92 -35.65 -1.80
C LYS A 626 10.41 -35.65 -1.90
N GLU A 627 9.87 -35.56 -3.10
CA GLU A 627 8.43 -35.63 -3.33
C GLU A 627 7.87 -36.98 -2.83
N LYS A 628 8.59 -38.05 -3.06
CA LYS A 628 8.20 -39.38 -2.60
C LYS A 628 8.27 -39.49 -1.07
N GLN A 629 9.34 -38.97 -0.44
CA GLN A 629 9.49 -38.91 1.01
C GLN A 629 8.36 -38.11 1.64
N TYR A 630 8.06 -36.96 1.06
CA TYR A 630 7.00 -36.07 1.52
C TYR A 630 5.62 -36.72 1.47
N LYS A 631 5.29 -37.34 0.34
CA LYS A 631 4.02 -38.10 0.21
C LYS A 631 3.90 -39.23 1.24
N ALA A 632 4.98 -39.99 1.44
CA ALA A 632 4.99 -41.07 2.44
C ALA A 632 4.81 -40.52 3.87
N GLN A 633 5.35 -39.34 4.16
CA GLN A 633 5.17 -38.70 5.46
C GLN A 633 3.75 -38.16 5.65
N LEU A 634 3.18 -37.51 4.63
CA LEU A 634 1.78 -37.10 4.64
C LEU A 634 0.82 -38.25 4.95
N GLU A 635 1.07 -39.40 4.31
CA GLU A 635 0.28 -40.63 4.55
C GLU A 635 0.46 -41.16 5.98
N ALA A 636 1.69 -41.08 6.52
CA ALA A 636 2.00 -41.57 7.85
C ALA A 636 1.44 -40.67 8.97
N ASP A 637 1.50 -39.33 8.77
CA ASP A 637 1.08 -38.37 9.79
C ASP A 637 -0.42 -38.05 9.72
N GLY A 638 -1.10 -38.45 8.65
CA GLY A 638 -2.52 -38.17 8.44
C GLY A 638 -2.84 -36.68 8.31
N THR A 639 -1.85 -35.87 7.94
CA THR A 639 -1.96 -34.42 7.83
C THR A 639 -2.05 -34.00 6.37
N GLU A 640 -2.83 -32.97 6.10
CA GLU A 640 -2.99 -32.43 4.74
C GLU A 640 -1.69 -31.86 4.17
N TYR A 641 -0.78 -31.38 5.03
CA TYR A 641 0.47 -30.70 4.65
C TYR A 641 1.67 -31.16 5.51
N GLY A 642 1.70 -32.35 6.02
CA GLY A 642 2.78 -33.02 6.76
C GLY A 642 4.02 -32.18 7.17
N VAL A 643 5.18 -32.74 6.99
CA VAL A 643 6.44 -32.03 7.20
C VAL A 643 6.70 -31.09 6.02
N PRO A 644 7.02 -29.80 6.24
CA PRO A 644 7.37 -28.91 5.16
C PRO A 644 8.58 -29.41 4.37
N PHE A 645 8.68 -29.03 3.11
CA PHE A 645 9.85 -29.30 2.29
C PHE A 645 11.07 -28.59 2.88
N LYS A 646 11.87 -29.38 3.59
CA LYS A 646 12.98 -28.91 4.37
C LYS A 646 14.22 -28.84 3.48
N SER A 647 14.86 -27.67 3.41
CA SER A 647 16.23 -27.55 2.90
C SER A 647 17.17 -28.39 3.76
N GLU A 648 18.29 -28.78 3.19
CA GLU A 648 19.36 -29.46 3.93
C GLU A 648 20.69 -28.71 3.81
N PHE A 649 20.75 -27.67 2.98
CA PHE A 649 22.04 -27.11 2.59
C PHE A 649 22.20 -25.65 2.91
N SER A 650 21.21 -24.80 2.60
CA SER A 650 21.39 -23.37 2.70
C SER A 650 20.71 -22.83 3.97
N GLU A 651 21.46 -22.03 4.72
CA GLU A 651 21.01 -21.38 5.95
C GLU A 651 20.68 -19.93 5.69
N SER A 652 19.52 -19.47 6.15
CA SER A 652 19.08 -18.07 6.08
C SER A 652 19.67 -17.26 7.22
N VAL A 653 20.57 -16.34 6.91
CA VAL A 653 21.12 -15.42 7.91
C VAL A 653 20.08 -14.39 8.35
N MET A 654 19.17 -14.00 7.46
CA MET A 654 18.05 -13.15 7.84
C MET A 654 17.16 -13.81 8.90
N ASN A 655 16.80 -15.08 8.71
CA ASN A 655 15.99 -15.81 9.69
C ASN A 655 16.75 -16.07 11.00
N ALA A 656 18.07 -16.14 10.98
CA ALA A 656 18.87 -16.18 12.22
C ALA A 656 18.68 -14.89 13.02
N PHE A 657 18.67 -13.73 12.39
CA PHE A 657 18.37 -12.46 13.06
C PHE A 657 16.91 -12.41 13.58
N LEU A 658 15.93 -12.85 12.75
CA LEU A 658 14.54 -12.90 13.15
C LEU A 658 14.30 -13.86 14.33
N LEU A 659 14.95 -15.02 14.34
CA LEU A 659 14.89 -15.98 15.44
C LEU A 659 15.49 -15.41 16.72
N LYS A 660 16.58 -14.65 16.63
CA LYS A 660 17.17 -13.97 17.78
C LYS A 660 16.19 -12.96 18.36
N ILE A 661 15.53 -12.16 17.52
CA ILE A 661 14.47 -11.23 17.97
C ILE A 661 13.33 -12.01 18.64
N ALA A 662 12.90 -13.12 18.03
CA ALA A 662 11.83 -13.95 18.60
C ALA A 662 12.19 -14.50 19.98
N TYR A 663 13.45 -14.91 20.22
CA TYR A 663 13.90 -15.32 21.53
C TYR A 663 13.85 -14.18 22.55
N ASP A 664 14.32 -12.98 22.17
CA ASP A 664 14.30 -11.80 23.05
C ASP A 664 12.86 -11.42 23.43
N GLU A 665 11.97 -11.36 22.45
CA GLU A 665 10.56 -11.02 22.66
C GLU A 665 9.82 -12.09 23.49
N LEU A 666 10.10 -13.38 23.26
CA LEU A 666 9.56 -14.46 24.06
C LEU A 666 10.10 -14.44 25.48
N SER A 667 11.34 -14.04 25.70
CA SER A 667 11.89 -13.83 27.05
C SER A 667 11.08 -12.79 27.83
N VAL A 668 10.75 -11.65 27.19
CA VAL A 668 9.90 -10.61 27.80
C VAL A 668 8.51 -11.15 28.10
N ILE A 669 7.85 -11.79 27.12
CA ILE A 669 6.52 -12.39 27.29
C ILE A 669 6.51 -13.45 28.40
N ALA A 670 7.53 -14.30 28.46
CA ALA A 670 7.68 -15.32 29.51
C ALA A 670 7.78 -14.67 30.90
N GLY A 671 8.52 -13.57 31.01
CA GLY A 671 8.61 -12.78 32.21
C GLY A 671 7.26 -12.26 32.69
N LEU A 672 6.49 -11.64 31.75
CA LEU A 672 5.14 -11.13 32.03
C LEU A 672 4.15 -12.24 32.43
N ALA A 673 4.30 -13.42 31.84
CA ALA A 673 3.48 -14.60 32.14
C ALA A 673 3.94 -15.40 33.37
N GLY A 674 4.99 -14.96 34.06
CA GLY A 674 5.56 -15.66 35.20
C GLY A 674 6.25 -17.01 34.89
N LYS A 675 6.63 -17.23 33.61
CA LYS A 675 7.28 -18.47 33.14
C LYS A 675 8.81 -18.34 33.23
N THR A 676 9.33 -18.32 34.44
CA THR A 676 10.76 -18.00 34.71
C THR A 676 11.76 -18.93 34.05
N ASP A 677 11.47 -20.24 33.98
CA ASP A 677 12.36 -21.22 33.35
C ASP A 677 12.42 -20.99 31.81
N ALA A 678 11.28 -20.73 31.18
CA ALA A 678 11.21 -20.42 29.77
C ALA A 678 11.95 -19.09 29.43
N LYS A 679 11.81 -18.09 30.32
CA LYS A 679 12.59 -16.85 30.17
C LYS A 679 14.08 -17.12 30.13
N ALA A 680 14.59 -17.87 31.11
CA ALA A 680 16.01 -18.20 31.20
C ALA A 680 16.50 -19.04 30.00
N GLU A 681 15.65 -19.93 29.46
CA GLU A 681 15.95 -20.69 28.26
C GLU A 681 16.04 -19.75 27.02
N MET A 682 15.09 -18.83 26.86
CA MET A 682 15.09 -17.87 25.72
C MET A 682 16.32 -16.96 25.78
N ASP A 683 16.67 -16.43 26.94
CA ASP A 683 17.88 -15.61 27.12
C ASP A 683 19.15 -16.37 26.72
N ALA A 684 19.27 -17.64 27.13
CA ALA A 684 20.42 -18.48 26.76
C ALA A 684 20.48 -18.82 25.28
N LEU A 685 19.33 -19.11 24.66
CA LEU A 685 19.25 -19.39 23.21
C LEU A 685 19.59 -18.15 22.38
N SER A 686 19.11 -16.97 22.78
CA SER A 686 19.42 -15.69 22.15
C SER A 686 20.94 -15.40 22.16
N ALA A 687 21.56 -15.53 23.31
CA ALA A 687 23.01 -15.33 23.44
C ALA A 687 23.83 -16.31 22.56
N ALA A 688 23.50 -17.60 22.62
CA ALA A 688 24.17 -18.62 21.85
C ALA A 688 23.98 -18.45 20.32
N LEU A 689 22.81 -17.95 19.89
CA LEU A 689 22.55 -17.66 18.49
C LEU A 689 23.36 -16.44 18.01
N SER A 690 23.47 -15.40 18.83
CA SER A 690 24.28 -14.22 18.54
C SER A 690 25.75 -14.60 18.31
N ASP A 691 26.30 -15.47 19.15
CA ASP A 691 27.69 -15.96 18.98
C ASP A 691 27.88 -16.74 17.68
N ARG A 692 26.92 -17.60 17.32
CA ARG A 692 26.94 -18.33 16.03
C ARG A 692 26.87 -17.38 14.82
N ILE A 693 25.99 -16.37 14.87
CA ILE A 693 25.89 -15.38 13.81
C ILE A 693 27.20 -14.62 13.63
N GLN A 694 27.79 -14.13 14.71
CA GLN A 694 29.09 -13.42 14.64
C GLN A 694 30.19 -14.33 14.11
N THR A 695 30.24 -15.59 14.50
CA THR A 695 31.28 -16.54 14.11
C THR A 695 31.19 -16.94 12.64
N HIS A 696 29.97 -17.18 12.13
CA HIS A 696 29.78 -17.80 10.82
C HIS A 696 29.32 -16.85 9.73
N CYS A 697 28.62 -15.74 10.08
CA CYS A 697 27.98 -14.89 9.09
C CYS A 697 28.71 -13.61 8.76
N TRP A 698 29.55 -13.06 9.67
CA TRP A 698 30.40 -11.92 9.38
C TRP A 698 31.55 -12.30 8.44
N LYS A 699 31.68 -11.62 7.29
CA LYS A 699 32.68 -11.94 6.26
C LYS A 699 33.79 -10.88 6.12
N GLY A 700 33.92 -9.99 7.10
CA GLY A 700 34.93 -8.95 7.15
C GLY A 700 34.46 -7.58 6.68
N ASP A 701 33.54 -7.51 5.76
CA ASP A 701 32.99 -6.28 5.21
C ASP A 701 31.45 -6.19 5.33
N PHE A 702 30.77 -7.35 5.31
CA PHE A 702 29.32 -7.44 5.40
C PHE A 702 28.89 -8.74 6.07
N PHE A 703 27.66 -8.79 6.63
CA PHE A 703 27.04 -10.05 7.00
C PHE A 703 26.55 -10.77 5.75
N ALA A 704 26.87 -12.05 5.61
CA ALA A 704 26.30 -12.88 4.57
C ALA A 704 24.76 -12.84 4.61
N ARG A 705 24.11 -12.99 3.46
CA ARG A 705 22.67 -13.11 3.34
C ARG A 705 22.20 -14.56 3.52
N ALA A 706 23.02 -15.48 3.05
CA ALA A 706 22.84 -16.91 3.24
C ALA A 706 24.20 -17.62 3.33
N LEU A 707 24.28 -18.68 4.14
CA LEU A 707 25.36 -19.65 4.07
C LEU A 707 24.94 -20.79 3.15
N VAL A 708 25.79 -21.16 2.20
CA VAL A 708 25.45 -22.07 1.13
C VAL A 708 26.16 -23.40 1.37
N GLY A 709 25.40 -24.42 1.64
CA GLY A 709 25.91 -25.79 1.86
C GLY A 709 25.75 -26.69 0.63
N GLY A 710 26.15 -27.94 0.78
CA GLY A 710 26.07 -28.96 -0.27
C GLY A 710 27.16 -28.84 -1.34
N VAL A 711 27.16 -29.78 -2.28
CA VAL A 711 28.10 -29.78 -3.42
C VAL A 711 27.49 -28.98 -4.57
N ARG A 712 28.08 -27.82 -4.86
CA ARG A 712 27.70 -26.98 -6.01
C ARG A 712 28.92 -26.76 -6.92
N GLU A 713 28.67 -26.64 -8.23
CA GLU A 713 29.73 -26.22 -9.14
C GLU A 713 30.23 -24.83 -8.73
N GLY A 714 31.55 -24.62 -8.70
CA GLY A 714 32.15 -23.35 -8.29
C GLY A 714 32.56 -23.23 -6.83
N GLY A 715 32.14 -24.16 -5.96
CA GLY A 715 32.64 -24.20 -4.56
C GLY A 715 32.15 -23.04 -3.69
N TYR A 716 31.00 -22.43 -4.00
CA TYR A 716 30.45 -21.30 -3.25
C TYR A 716 30.03 -21.73 -1.84
N THR A 717 30.32 -20.90 -0.84
CA THR A 717 30.04 -21.17 0.58
C THR A 717 29.13 -20.13 1.24
N TYR A 718 28.95 -18.98 0.63
CA TYR A 718 28.05 -17.93 1.10
C TYR A 718 27.60 -17.02 -0.05
N LEU A 719 26.55 -16.27 0.20
CA LEU A 719 26.00 -15.18 -0.61
C LEU A 719 25.88 -13.94 0.27
N GLY A 720 26.26 -12.77 -0.22
CA GLY A 720 25.89 -11.52 0.43
C GLY A 720 27.03 -10.75 1.08
N ALA A 721 28.29 -11.00 0.68
CA ALA A 721 29.45 -10.23 1.11
C ALA A 721 30.55 -10.23 0.05
N GLY A 722 31.60 -9.43 0.24
CA GLY A 722 32.72 -9.34 -0.67
C GLY A 722 33.35 -10.69 -0.95
N GLY A 723 33.76 -10.94 -2.20
CA GLY A 723 34.42 -12.18 -2.62
C GLY A 723 33.49 -13.41 -2.73
N ASP A 724 32.18 -13.27 -2.66
CA ASP A 724 31.27 -14.40 -2.78
C ASP A 724 31.18 -15.00 -4.19
N GLY A 725 31.66 -14.28 -5.21
CA GLY A 725 31.70 -14.74 -6.60
C GLY A 725 30.35 -14.77 -7.32
N ILE A 726 29.29 -14.20 -6.72
CA ILE A 726 27.89 -14.27 -7.17
C ILE A 726 27.46 -12.98 -7.87
N SER A 727 28.22 -11.90 -7.78
CA SER A 727 27.88 -10.64 -8.45
C SER A 727 27.61 -10.87 -9.95
N ALA A 728 26.54 -10.25 -10.45
CA ALA A 728 26.25 -10.14 -11.88
C ALA A 728 26.88 -8.89 -12.51
N ASP A 729 27.46 -8.00 -11.72
CA ASP A 729 28.22 -6.82 -12.16
C ASP A 729 29.72 -7.08 -11.97
N GLU A 730 30.48 -7.08 -13.07
CA GLU A 730 31.93 -7.34 -13.06
C GLU A 730 32.75 -6.29 -12.30
N ASN A 731 32.15 -5.12 -12.03
CA ASN A 731 32.81 -4.05 -11.28
C ASN A 731 32.58 -4.14 -9.78
N ILE A 732 31.80 -5.11 -9.32
CA ILE A 732 31.43 -5.30 -7.91
C ILE A 732 31.93 -6.67 -7.47
N ASP A 733 32.89 -6.70 -6.55
CA ASP A 733 33.40 -7.94 -5.96
C ASP A 733 32.47 -8.37 -4.80
N GLY A 734 31.50 -9.22 -5.13
CA GLY A 734 30.54 -9.76 -4.20
C GLY A 734 29.15 -9.16 -4.34
N THR A 735 28.21 -9.72 -3.58
CA THR A 735 26.84 -9.22 -3.49
C THR A 735 26.59 -8.63 -2.10
N TYR A 736 25.73 -7.63 -2.02
CA TYR A 736 25.41 -6.94 -0.76
C TYR A 736 23.92 -6.78 -0.64
N PHE A 737 23.35 -7.17 0.51
CA PHE A 737 21.92 -7.15 0.75
C PHE A 737 21.54 -6.19 1.87
N LEU A 738 20.67 -5.25 1.61
CA LEU A 738 20.14 -4.32 2.61
C LEU A 738 19.58 -5.06 3.84
N ASN A 739 18.93 -6.22 3.63
CA ASN A 739 18.41 -7.04 4.71
C ASN A 739 19.48 -7.50 5.71
N SER A 740 20.70 -7.81 5.25
CA SER A 740 21.78 -8.21 6.16
C SER A 740 22.16 -7.08 7.10
N PHE A 741 22.23 -5.85 6.61
CA PHE A 741 22.42 -4.67 7.46
C PHE A 741 21.21 -4.47 8.37
N SER A 742 20.01 -4.36 7.78
CA SER A 742 18.80 -4.00 8.52
C SER A 742 18.55 -4.94 9.71
N TRP A 743 18.57 -6.23 9.47
CA TRP A 743 18.25 -7.22 10.49
C TRP A 743 19.37 -7.46 11.49
N SER A 744 20.64 -7.27 11.11
CA SER A 744 21.75 -7.33 12.09
C SER A 744 21.66 -6.21 13.12
N VAL A 745 21.20 -5.02 12.71
CA VAL A 745 20.97 -3.87 13.59
C VAL A 745 19.70 -4.04 14.41
N LEU A 746 18.58 -4.43 13.79
CA LEU A 746 17.30 -4.63 14.47
C LEU A 746 17.37 -5.71 15.53
N ALA A 747 18.15 -6.77 15.27
CA ALA A 747 18.41 -7.84 16.25
C ALA A 747 19.46 -7.47 17.31
N GLY A 748 20.10 -6.30 17.21
CA GLY A 748 21.14 -5.89 18.17
C GLY A 748 22.42 -6.74 18.11
N VAL A 749 22.71 -7.37 16.96
CA VAL A 749 23.90 -8.22 16.76
C VAL A 749 25.08 -7.45 16.22
N ALA A 750 24.84 -6.50 15.29
CA ALA A 750 25.91 -5.73 14.67
C ALA A 750 26.61 -4.80 15.66
N THR A 751 27.93 -4.84 15.68
CA THR A 751 28.78 -3.89 16.43
C THR A 751 28.88 -2.55 15.70
N GLU A 752 29.26 -1.48 16.40
CA GLU A 752 29.43 -0.16 15.79
C GLU A 752 30.44 -0.18 14.63
N GLU A 753 31.55 -0.93 14.75
CA GLU A 753 32.54 -1.08 13.69
C GLU A 753 31.95 -1.79 12.47
N GLN A 754 31.13 -2.82 12.68
CA GLN A 754 30.43 -3.52 11.60
C GLN A 754 29.38 -2.61 10.93
N ILE A 755 28.63 -1.82 11.71
CA ILE A 755 27.68 -0.83 11.20
C ILE A 755 28.40 0.19 10.30
N ARG A 756 29.54 0.73 10.74
CA ARG A 756 30.35 1.68 9.98
C ARG A 756 30.85 1.08 8.67
N THR A 757 31.36 -0.14 8.73
CA THR A 757 31.89 -0.85 7.55
C THR A 757 30.80 -1.15 6.54
N MET A 758 29.65 -1.67 7.00
CA MET A 758 28.50 -1.95 6.13
C MET A 758 27.91 -0.68 5.53
N LEU A 759 27.82 0.43 6.30
CA LEU A 759 27.32 1.70 5.80
C LEU A 759 28.17 2.23 4.64
N ALA A 760 29.51 2.16 4.74
CA ALA A 760 30.39 2.56 3.68
C ALA A 760 30.18 1.74 2.39
N THR A 761 29.98 0.44 2.54
CA THR A 761 29.70 -0.48 1.42
C THR A 761 28.33 -0.18 0.79
N MET A 762 27.29 0.05 1.60
CA MET A 762 25.96 0.38 1.11
C MET A 762 25.93 1.72 0.36
N LYS A 763 26.59 2.74 0.88
CA LYS A 763 26.73 4.04 0.18
C LYS A 763 27.36 3.90 -1.19
N ARG A 764 28.30 2.99 -1.32
CA ARG A 764 29.00 2.74 -2.58
C ARG A 764 28.17 1.98 -3.61
N TYR A 765 27.34 1.01 -3.19
CA TYR A 765 26.74 0.04 -4.10
C TYR A 765 25.21 -0.03 -4.08
N LEU A 766 24.55 0.30 -2.94
CA LEU A 766 23.12 0.17 -2.80
C LEU A 766 22.37 1.50 -2.88
N VAL A 767 22.96 2.57 -2.37
CA VAL A 767 22.30 3.88 -2.35
C VAL A 767 22.30 4.48 -3.74
N THR A 768 21.09 4.82 -4.24
CA THR A 768 20.88 5.48 -5.55
C THR A 768 20.02 6.72 -5.36
N LYS A 769 19.95 7.57 -6.36
CA LYS A 769 19.04 8.73 -6.36
C LYS A 769 17.54 8.36 -6.24
N ALA A 770 17.20 7.15 -6.62
CA ALA A 770 15.81 6.64 -6.59
C ALA A 770 15.47 5.93 -5.27
N GLY A 771 16.40 5.84 -4.34
CA GLY A 771 16.29 5.13 -3.09
C GLY A 771 17.38 4.08 -2.91
N ILE A 772 17.21 3.22 -1.92
CA ILE A 772 18.18 2.18 -1.57
C ILE A 772 17.77 0.86 -2.22
N LYS A 773 18.66 0.26 -2.99
CA LYS A 773 18.44 -1.07 -3.57
C LYS A 773 18.33 -2.12 -2.48
N LEU A 774 17.51 -3.15 -2.72
CA LEU A 774 17.45 -4.32 -1.85
C LEU A 774 18.80 -5.06 -1.84
N CYS A 775 19.42 -5.22 -3.01
CA CYS A 775 20.75 -5.79 -3.12
C CYS A 775 21.48 -5.28 -4.38
N THR A 776 22.78 -5.55 -4.47
CA THR A 776 23.48 -5.52 -5.76
C THR A 776 22.98 -6.69 -6.63
N PRO A 777 22.93 -6.53 -7.98
CA PRO A 777 22.45 -7.61 -8.84
C PRO A 777 23.27 -8.90 -8.68
N ALA A 778 22.58 -10.02 -8.44
CA ALA A 778 23.20 -11.32 -8.18
C ALA A 778 22.91 -12.33 -9.30
N ASP A 779 23.89 -13.08 -9.75
CA ASP A 779 23.74 -14.25 -10.60
C ASP A 779 23.39 -15.49 -9.75
N LEU A 780 22.14 -15.56 -9.30
CA LEU A 780 21.67 -16.63 -8.43
C LEU A 780 21.63 -17.99 -9.12
N GLY A 781 21.71 -18.03 -10.45
CA GLY A 781 21.85 -19.28 -11.21
C GLY A 781 23.10 -20.08 -10.82
N LYS A 782 24.17 -19.39 -10.39
CA LYS A 782 25.38 -20.05 -9.89
C LYS A 782 25.17 -20.87 -8.61
N LEU A 783 24.16 -20.50 -7.82
CA LEU A 783 23.86 -21.17 -6.56
C LEU A 783 22.74 -22.21 -6.68
N ALA A 784 21.96 -22.18 -7.75
CA ALA A 784 20.83 -23.08 -7.93
C ALA A 784 21.27 -24.54 -8.02
N THR A 785 20.58 -25.43 -7.33
CA THR A 785 20.79 -26.88 -7.41
C THR A 785 20.12 -27.47 -8.65
N GLY A 786 20.35 -26.85 -9.83
CA GLY A 786 19.73 -27.24 -11.11
C GLY A 786 19.20 -26.05 -11.92
N THR A 787 18.23 -26.28 -12.82
CA THR A 787 17.72 -25.27 -13.75
C THR A 787 16.64 -24.36 -13.18
N ALA A 788 16.12 -24.62 -12.01
CA ALA A 788 15.11 -23.78 -11.42
C ALA A 788 15.71 -22.54 -10.81
N SER A 789 16.03 -21.71 -11.51
CA SER A 789 16.49 -20.45 -11.16
C SER A 789 15.51 -19.59 -10.45
N SER A 790 16.03 -18.63 -9.79
CA SER A 790 15.28 -17.45 -9.45
C SER A 790 14.52 -16.95 -10.68
N SER A 791 13.25 -16.70 -10.52
CA SER A 791 12.43 -16.09 -11.55
C SER A 791 12.81 -14.62 -11.83
N TYR A 792 13.80 -14.05 -11.12
CA TYR A 792 14.17 -12.64 -11.18
C TYR A 792 15.57 -12.48 -11.75
N PHE A 793 15.63 -11.81 -12.89
CA PHE A 793 16.92 -11.47 -13.52
C PHE A 793 17.71 -10.48 -12.67
N PRO A 794 19.04 -10.45 -12.81
CA PRO A 794 19.87 -9.42 -12.18
C PRO A 794 19.36 -8.01 -12.53
N GLY A 795 19.07 -7.20 -11.52
CA GLY A 795 18.49 -5.86 -11.66
C GLY A 795 16.97 -5.80 -11.61
N ASP A 796 16.27 -6.95 -11.60
CA ASP A 796 14.80 -7.00 -11.50
C ASP A 796 14.32 -7.22 -10.05
N ARG A 797 13.31 -6.45 -9.64
CA ARG A 797 12.59 -6.59 -8.37
C ARG A 797 13.50 -6.82 -7.15
N GLU A 798 13.34 -7.96 -6.45
CA GLU A 798 14.14 -8.33 -5.27
C GLU A 798 15.61 -8.67 -5.59
N ASN A 799 15.95 -8.81 -6.86
CA ASN A 799 17.35 -9.03 -7.29
C ASN A 799 17.99 -7.76 -7.87
N GLY A 800 18.08 -6.70 -7.08
CA GLY A 800 18.79 -5.47 -7.44
C GLY A 800 17.92 -4.23 -7.64
N GLY A 801 16.58 -4.33 -7.47
CA GLY A 801 15.66 -3.20 -7.54
C GLY A 801 15.62 -2.37 -6.25
N VAL A 802 15.07 -1.16 -6.34
CA VAL A 802 14.70 -0.35 -5.17
C VAL A 802 13.34 -0.84 -4.65
N PHE A 803 13.38 -1.77 -3.72
CA PHE A 803 12.22 -2.35 -3.09
C PHE A 803 11.86 -1.56 -1.84
N LYS A 804 10.78 -0.79 -1.89
CA LYS A 804 10.41 0.16 -0.83
C LYS A 804 10.14 -0.49 0.53
N HIS A 805 9.59 -1.70 0.54
CA HIS A 805 9.39 -2.47 1.77
C HIS A 805 10.73 -2.70 2.50
N ALA A 806 11.74 -3.21 1.77
CA ALA A 806 13.08 -3.39 2.32
C ALA A 806 13.76 -2.04 2.65
N ALA A 807 13.53 -1.00 1.86
CA ALA A 807 14.07 0.33 2.14
C ALA A 807 13.54 0.88 3.47
N MET A 808 12.27 0.63 3.82
CA MET A 808 11.71 1.04 5.12
C MET A 808 12.21 0.18 6.28
N MET A 809 12.45 -1.12 6.09
CA MET A 809 13.19 -1.95 7.05
C MET A 809 14.59 -1.37 7.31
N GLY A 810 15.26 -0.96 6.23
CA GLY A 810 16.56 -0.28 6.28
C GLY A 810 16.49 1.05 7.04
N ALA A 811 15.50 1.88 6.74
CA ALA A 811 15.32 3.18 7.41
C ALA A 811 15.08 3.01 8.92
N SER A 812 14.26 2.04 9.33
CA SER A 812 14.10 1.70 10.75
C SER A 812 15.41 1.29 11.41
N ALA A 813 16.21 0.47 10.72
CA ALA A 813 17.52 0.03 11.22
C ALA A 813 18.53 1.19 11.29
N PHE A 814 18.56 2.08 10.30
CA PHE A 814 19.41 3.28 10.35
C PHE A 814 19.05 4.18 11.52
N LEU A 815 17.76 4.45 11.77
CA LEU A 815 17.31 5.23 12.92
C LEU A 815 17.66 4.55 14.25
N LYS A 816 17.47 3.23 14.34
CA LYS A 816 17.85 2.47 15.52
C LYS A 816 19.37 2.51 15.76
N ALA A 817 20.16 2.35 14.69
CA ALA A 817 21.61 2.47 14.78
C ALA A 817 22.04 3.88 15.23
N ALA A 818 21.43 4.93 14.69
CA ALA A 818 21.70 6.31 15.07
C ALA A 818 21.48 6.61 16.56
N LYS A 819 20.60 5.84 17.23
CA LYS A 819 20.35 5.96 18.68
C LYS A 819 21.42 5.30 19.52
N VAL A 820 22.05 4.24 19.03
CA VAL A 820 22.89 3.35 19.87
C VAL A 820 24.40 3.47 19.61
N VAL A 821 24.84 3.91 18.43
CA VAL A 821 26.26 4.10 18.14
C VAL A 821 26.85 5.20 19.01
N SER A 822 28.11 5.04 19.41
CA SER A 822 28.78 6.02 20.27
C SER A 822 29.28 7.27 19.51
N ASP A 823 29.63 7.11 18.24
CA ASP A 823 30.14 8.18 17.37
C ASP A 823 28.98 9.07 16.86
N GLU A 824 28.99 10.35 17.25
CA GLU A 824 27.96 11.31 16.88
C GLU A 824 27.93 11.61 15.36
N ALA A 825 29.08 11.59 14.69
CA ALA A 825 29.12 11.82 13.25
C ALA A 825 28.51 10.64 12.50
N LEU A 826 28.79 9.42 12.92
CA LEU A 826 28.16 8.22 12.39
C LEU A 826 26.66 8.21 12.66
N ALA A 827 26.25 8.61 13.86
CA ALA A 827 24.82 8.69 14.22
C ALA A 827 24.05 9.68 13.31
N ALA A 828 24.64 10.86 13.07
CA ALA A 828 24.06 11.85 12.17
C ALA A 828 23.97 11.33 10.73
N GLU A 829 25.01 10.68 10.23
CA GLU A 829 25.03 10.10 8.88
C GLU A 829 23.98 8.98 8.71
N LEU A 830 23.82 8.14 9.71
CA LEU A 830 22.77 7.10 9.73
C LEU A 830 21.37 7.71 9.71
N ALA A 831 21.14 8.78 10.47
CA ALA A 831 19.86 9.49 10.47
C ALA A 831 19.57 10.12 9.10
N GLU A 832 20.56 10.78 8.48
CA GLU A 832 20.38 11.38 7.15
C GLU A 832 20.00 10.37 6.08
N ILE A 833 20.65 9.19 6.07
CA ILE A 833 20.32 8.14 5.10
C ILE A 833 18.94 7.54 5.35
N ALA A 834 18.50 7.45 6.61
CA ALA A 834 17.15 7.02 6.95
C ALA A 834 16.10 7.99 6.38
N PHE A 835 16.26 9.29 6.61
CA PHE A 835 15.35 10.30 6.09
C PHE A 835 15.35 10.37 4.56
N PHE A 836 16.51 10.23 3.94
CA PHE A 836 16.58 10.08 2.48
C PHE A 836 15.77 8.87 1.99
N ALA A 837 15.90 7.71 2.64
CA ALA A 837 15.13 6.53 2.27
C ALA A 837 13.61 6.76 2.42
N MET A 838 13.18 7.43 3.49
CA MET A 838 11.78 7.79 3.71
C MET A 838 11.26 8.73 2.63
N ASP A 839 12.02 9.76 2.26
CA ASP A 839 11.67 10.71 1.20
C ASP A 839 11.42 10.03 -0.16
N THR A 840 12.17 8.96 -0.46
CA THR A 840 11.98 8.20 -1.71
C THR A 840 10.75 7.28 -1.69
N VAL A 841 10.12 7.11 -0.53
CA VAL A 841 8.95 6.25 -0.34
C VAL A 841 7.66 7.03 -0.17
N TYR A 842 7.69 8.23 0.37
CA TYR A 842 6.49 9.05 0.57
C TYR A 842 5.72 9.28 -0.73
N PRO A 843 4.44 8.83 -0.82
CA PRO A 843 3.70 8.92 -2.07
C PRO A 843 3.29 10.34 -2.44
N PHE A 844 3.09 11.25 -1.48
CA PHE A 844 2.73 12.65 -1.74
C PHE A 844 3.85 13.41 -2.47
N LYS A 845 5.10 12.95 -2.39
CA LYS A 845 6.21 13.50 -3.17
C LYS A 845 6.02 13.36 -4.69
N THR A 846 5.10 12.49 -5.14
CA THR A 846 4.74 12.36 -6.56
C THR A 846 4.11 13.62 -7.13
N MET A 847 3.52 14.46 -6.28
CA MET A 847 2.94 15.75 -6.68
C MET A 847 4.00 16.81 -6.97
N GLU A 848 5.19 16.65 -6.39
CA GLU A 848 6.35 17.50 -6.65
C GLU A 848 7.07 17.11 -7.94
N HIS A 849 7.03 15.85 -8.29
CA HIS A 849 7.73 15.27 -9.42
C HIS A 849 6.81 14.40 -10.28
N PRO A 850 5.72 14.94 -10.85
CA PRO A 850 4.68 14.15 -11.49
C PRO A 850 5.18 13.29 -12.65
N TYR A 851 6.28 13.67 -13.29
CA TYR A 851 6.87 12.89 -14.38
C TYR A 851 7.85 11.82 -13.94
N PHE A 852 8.49 12.01 -12.79
CA PHE A 852 9.47 11.07 -12.26
C PHE A 852 8.86 9.98 -11.44
N THR A 853 8.08 10.41 -10.51
CA THR A 853 7.57 9.52 -9.49
C THR A 853 6.20 8.96 -9.85
N LYS A 854 5.51 9.58 -10.80
CA LYS A 854 4.22 9.18 -11.39
C LYS A 854 3.47 8.12 -10.58
N GLY A 855 3.06 8.46 -9.40
CA GLY A 855 2.40 7.57 -8.47
C GLY A 855 1.18 8.23 -7.87
N ASN A 856 0.36 7.43 -7.20
CA ASN A 856 -0.73 7.95 -6.42
C ASN A 856 -0.17 8.73 -5.23
N PRO A 857 -0.56 9.99 -4.97
CA PRO A 857 0.01 10.78 -3.88
C PRO A 857 -0.43 10.32 -2.48
N ARG A 858 -1.34 9.37 -2.40
CA ARG A 858 -1.92 8.89 -1.15
C ARG A 858 -1.45 7.48 -0.75
N PHE A 859 -0.91 6.68 -1.70
CA PHE A 859 -0.65 5.27 -1.45
C PHE A 859 0.75 4.85 -1.88
N CYS A 860 1.47 4.17 -0.97
CA CYS A 860 2.78 3.62 -1.24
C CYS A 860 2.71 2.45 -2.23
N THR A 861 3.64 2.45 -3.19
CA THR A 861 3.86 1.34 -4.13
C THR A 861 5.01 0.44 -3.69
N GLN A 862 5.21 -0.65 -4.44
CA GLN A 862 6.20 -1.68 -4.10
C GLN A 862 7.64 -1.27 -4.41
N TYR A 863 7.89 -0.69 -5.58
CA TYR A 863 9.23 -0.37 -6.09
C TYR A 863 9.34 1.07 -6.59
N ASN A 864 10.59 1.54 -6.67
CA ASN A 864 10.97 2.63 -7.55
C ASN A 864 11.86 2.09 -8.67
N ASN A 865 11.71 2.64 -9.87
CA ASN A 865 12.64 2.39 -10.97
C ASN A 865 14.00 2.99 -10.61
N VAL A 866 15.06 2.20 -10.64
CA VAL A 866 16.41 2.62 -10.22
C VAL A 866 17.00 3.74 -11.08
N THR A 867 16.54 3.88 -12.31
CA THR A 867 17.03 4.88 -13.26
C THR A 867 16.22 6.17 -13.21
N THR A 868 14.89 6.06 -13.18
CA THR A 868 14.00 7.22 -13.30
C THR A 868 13.41 7.68 -11.95
N GLY A 869 13.46 6.87 -10.91
CA GLY A 869 12.76 7.10 -9.64
C GLY A 869 11.26 6.89 -9.71
N ALA A 870 10.70 6.56 -10.88
CA ALA A 870 9.27 6.37 -11.05
C ALA A 870 8.73 5.22 -10.18
N ASN A 871 7.55 5.43 -9.59
CA ASN A 871 6.84 4.39 -8.84
C ASN A 871 6.41 3.26 -9.77
N ILE A 872 6.70 2.02 -9.39
CA ILE A 872 6.30 0.82 -10.13
C ILE A 872 5.78 -0.26 -9.17
N GLY A 873 5.06 -1.21 -9.72
CA GLY A 873 4.47 -2.30 -8.97
C GLY A 873 3.14 -1.94 -8.29
N PRO A 874 2.57 -2.87 -7.54
CA PRO A 874 1.32 -2.67 -6.82
C PRO A 874 1.47 -1.70 -5.64
N MET A 875 0.34 -1.21 -5.13
CA MET A 875 0.26 -0.71 -3.77
C MET A 875 0.52 -1.87 -2.81
N LEU A 876 1.51 -1.74 -1.94
CA LEU A 876 1.99 -2.83 -1.11
C LEU A 876 1.78 -2.56 0.37
N SER A 877 1.17 -3.53 1.06
CA SER A 877 0.98 -3.50 2.52
C SER A 877 2.29 -3.42 3.27
N GLY A 878 3.29 -4.21 2.89
CA GLY A 878 4.61 -4.21 3.54
C GLY A 878 5.31 -2.85 3.51
N THR A 879 5.20 -2.10 2.40
CA THR A 879 5.74 -0.75 2.33
C THR A 879 5.04 0.19 3.31
N ALA A 880 3.69 0.21 3.32
CA ALA A 880 2.93 1.08 4.20
C ALA A 880 3.11 0.71 5.68
N SER A 881 3.09 -0.58 6.00
CA SER A 881 3.27 -1.09 7.35
C SER A 881 4.65 -0.76 7.91
N TRP A 882 5.70 -0.96 7.12
CA TRP A 882 7.06 -0.63 7.57
C TRP A 882 7.34 0.87 7.59
N LEU A 883 6.71 1.66 6.72
CA LEU A 883 6.76 3.11 6.83
C LEU A 883 6.15 3.57 8.17
N ASN A 884 5.03 2.98 8.59
CA ASN A 884 4.47 3.25 9.92
C ASN A 884 5.47 2.93 11.05
N LEU A 885 6.13 1.76 11.00
CA LEU A 885 7.14 1.40 12.00
C LEU A 885 8.33 2.35 11.98
N THR A 886 8.77 2.78 10.80
CA THR A 886 9.86 3.75 10.64
C THR A 886 9.47 5.12 11.23
N LEU A 887 8.24 5.56 11.03
CA LEU A 887 7.71 6.79 11.64
C LEU A 887 7.69 6.70 13.17
N MET A 888 7.27 5.56 13.72
CA MET A 888 7.32 5.35 15.17
C MET A 888 8.76 5.36 15.69
N GLU A 889 9.69 4.76 14.97
CA GLU A 889 11.12 4.80 15.30
C GLU A 889 11.66 6.25 15.25
N MET A 890 11.28 7.04 14.24
CA MET A 890 11.63 8.46 14.11
C MET A 890 11.09 9.27 15.29
N LEU A 891 9.80 9.13 15.60
CA LEU A 891 9.14 9.84 16.70
C LEU A 891 9.57 9.30 18.09
N GLY A 892 10.29 8.19 18.11
CA GLY A 892 10.79 7.58 19.32
C GLY A 892 9.73 6.89 20.16
N ILE A 893 8.69 6.34 19.54
CA ILE A 893 7.61 5.63 20.22
C ILE A 893 7.96 4.14 20.24
N GLY A 894 8.39 3.64 21.40
CA GLY A 894 8.70 2.23 21.60
C GLY A 894 7.78 1.58 22.65
N TYR A 895 7.50 0.28 22.47
CA TYR A 895 6.79 -0.56 23.42
C TYR A 895 7.68 -1.75 23.75
N ASP A 896 7.90 -1.97 25.04
CA ASP A 896 8.73 -3.04 25.58
C ASP A 896 8.02 -3.72 26.77
N GLY A 897 7.23 -4.73 26.43
CA GLY A 897 6.37 -5.38 27.41
C GLY A 897 5.32 -4.44 28.00
N GLU A 898 5.42 -4.15 29.31
CA GLU A 898 4.50 -3.22 29.98
C GLU A 898 4.88 -1.74 29.85
N ASP A 899 6.07 -1.45 29.30
CA ASP A 899 6.62 -0.10 29.29
C ASP A 899 6.53 0.55 27.90
N MET A 900 6.43 1.87 27.93
CA MET A 900 6.70 2.74 26.79
C MET A 900 8.07 3.39 26.95
N VAL A 901 8.79 3.49 25.84
CA VAL A 901 10.12 4.11 25.77
C VAL A 901 10.09 5.24 24.74
N PHE A 902 10.65 6.39 25.12
CA PHE A 902 10.70 7.58 24.26
C PHE A 902 12.15 7.87 23.85
N SER A 903 12.44 7.71 22.56
CA SER A 903 13.78 7.92 22.00
C SER A 903 13.69 8.50 20.58
N PRO A 904 13.31 9.78 20.41
CA PRO A 904 13.14 10.38 19.09
C PRO A 904 14.47 10.66 18.40
N VAL A 905 14.43 10.57 17.06
CA VAL A 905 15.46 11.07 16.12
C VAL A 905 14.71 11.78 15.00
N LEU A 906 14.76 13.08 14.97
CA LEU A 906 14.06 13.92 14.00
C LEU A 906 15.01 14.45 12.93
N GLU A 907 14.47 14.88 11.80
CA GLU A 907 15.26 15.56 10.77
C GLU A 907 16.02 16.77 11.33
N ALA A 908 17.16 17.08 10.69
CA ALA A 908 18.06 18.12 11.20
C ALA A 908 17.39 19.50 11.35
N ASP A 909 16.48 19.85 10.47
CA ASP A 909 15.76 21.13 10.45
C ASP A 909 14.46 21.14 11.25
N GLN A 910 13.94 19.99 11.66
CA GLN A 910 12.77 19.91 12.54
C GLN A 910 13.19 20.22 13.98
N THR A 911 12.73 21.32 14.52
CA THR A 911 13.09 21.80 15.89
C THR A 911 11.96 21.68 16.91
N ASP A 912 10.72 21.60 16.44
CA ASP A 912 9.50 21.46 17.26
C ASP A 912 8.54 20.51 16.54
N VAL A 913 8.34 19.32 17.11
CA VAL A 913 7.41 18.31 16.58
C VAL A 913 6.48 17.90 17.72
N SER A 914 5.20 17.87 17.44
CA SER A 914 4.23 17.35 18.40
C SER A 914 3.47 16.17 17.79
N TYR A 915 3.05 15.24 18.64
CA TYR A 915 2.17 14.16 18.22
C TYR A 915 1.28 13.69 19.36
N THR A 916 0.17 13.07 18.98
CA THR A 916 -0.75 12.42 19.91
C THR A 916 -0.76 10.93 19.63
N VAL A 917 -0.59 10.10 20.64
CA VAL A 917 -0.79 8.64 20.58
C VAL A 917 -2.04 8.29 21.36
N THR A 918 -2.97 7.57 20.72
CA THR A 918 -4.19 7.09 21.36
C THR A 918 -4.15 5.58 21.50
N ASN A 919 -4.36 5.08 22.70
CA ASN A 919 -4.49 3.66 23.00
C ASN A 919 -5.79 3.42 23.78
N GLY A 920 -6.83 2.95 23.08
CA GLY A 920 -8.18 2.90 23.65
C GLY A 920 -8.66 4.31 24.04
N ASP A 921 -9.00 4.47 25.32
CA ASP A 921 -9.46 5.77 25.86
C ASP A 921 -8.32 6.63 26.45
N THR A 922 -7.09 6.13 26.48
CA THR A 922 -5.92 6.86 27.00
C THR A 922 -5.24 7.62 25.86
N VAL A 923 -4.94 8.88 26.10
CA VAL A 923 -4.33 9.79 25.11
C VAL A 923 -3.02 10.36 25.66
N LEU A 924 -1.96 10.30 24.87
CA LEU A 924 -0.66 10.89 25.19
C LEU A 924 -0.37 12.01 24.20
N ASN A 925 -0.32 13.24 24.67
CA ASN A 925 0.14 14.39 23.91
C ASN A 925 1.65 14.55 24.14
N VAL A 926 2.45 14.40 23.10
CA VAL A 926 3.90 14.49 23.17
C VAL A 926 4.40 15.70 22.41
N ASN A 927 5.25 16.48 23.04
CA ASN A 927 5.92 17.60 22.40
C ASN A 927 7.44 17.40 22.50
N ILE A 928 8.11 17.43 21.35
CA ILE A 928 9.56 17.28 21.23
C ILE A 928 10.17 18.58 20.78
N LYS A 929 11.15 19.07 21.53
CA LYS A 929 11.98 20.22 21.16
C LYS A 929 13.44 19.81 21.06
N LYS A 930 14.10 20.26 20.01
CA LYS A 930 15.53 20.02 19.80
C LYS A 930 16.22 21.23 19.17
N PRO A 931 17.53 21.36 19.32
CA PRO A 931 18.30 22.36 18.57
C PRO A 931 18.30 22.05 17.06
N LEU A 932 18.61 23.06 16.26
CA LEU A 932 18.87 22.85 14.83
C LEU A 932 20.07 21.92 14.63
N GLY A 933 20.00 21.05 13.66
CA GLY A 933 20.99 20.01 13.39
C GLY A 933 20.58 18.63 13.96
N PHE A 934 21.45 17.66 13.84
CA PHE A 934 21.23 16.33 14.41
C PHE A 934 21.18 16.39 15.95
N ALA A 935 20.21 15.75 16.54
CA ALA A 935 20.10 15.54 17.97
C ALA A 935 19.41 14.21 18.27
N ARG A 936 19.83 13.57 19.32
CA ARG A 936 19.27 12.31 19.88
C ARG A 936 19.23 12.37 21.39
N VAL A 937 18.58 11.41 22.00
CA VAL A 937 18.56 11.28 23.46
C VAL A 937 19.99 11.14 24.00
N SER A 938 20.31 11.93 24.99
CA SER A 938 21.61 12.00 25.66
C SER A 938 21.42 12.29 27.14
N GLU A 939 22.50 12.32 27.92
CA GLU A 939 22.47 12.72 29.34
C GLU A 939 21.94 14.17 29.58
N ARG A 940 21.91 15.00 28.53
CA ARG A 940 21.38 16.37 28.60
C ARG A 940 19.89 16.43 28.29
N SER A 941 19.32 15.37 27.75
CA SER A 941 17.90 15.32 27.41
C SER A 941 17.04 15.30 28.67
N THR A 942 15.89 15.96 28.59
CA THR A 942 14.95 16.01 29.70
C THR A 942 13.58 15.49 29.27
N PHE A 943 12.95 14.74 30.15
CA PHE A 943 11.62 14.16 29.95
C PHE A 943 10.72 14.53 31.11
N THR A 944 9.50 14.97 30.81
CA THR A 944 8.47 15.15 31.83
C THR A 944 7.17 14.48 31.44
N PHE A 945 6.50 13.85 32.40
CA PHE A 945 5.18 13.26 32.31
C PHE A 945 4.26 13.98 33.26
N ASP A 946 3.24 14.69 32.78
CA ASP A 946 2.35 15.56 33.57
C ASP A 946 3.11 16.53 34.48
N GLY A 947 4.24 17.04 33.99
CA GLY A 947 5.12 17.96 34.69
C GLY A 947 6.12 17.32 35.66
N ALA A 948 6.03 16.03 35.94
CA ALA A 948 7.01 15.30 36.76
C ALA A 948 8.14 14.73 35.85
N ALA A 949 9.38 14.83 36.32
CA ALA A 949 10.53 14.31 35.58
C ALA A 949 10.53 12.78 35.58
N PHE A 950 10.92 12.16 34.42
CA PHE A 950 11.17 10.74 34.28
C PHE A 950 12.38 10.51 33.36
N ASP A 951 12.80 9.27 33.18
CA ASP A 951 14.03 8.90 32.47
C ASP A 951 13.81 8.50 31.00
N GLY A 952 12.65 8.85 30.43
CA GLY A 952 12.29 8.46 29.06
C GLY A 952 11.62 7.08 28.97
N ARG A 953 11.42 6.39 30.12
CA ARG A 953 10.72 5.11 30.20
C ARG A 953 9.63 5.18 31.26
N ILE A 954 8.42 4.80 30.91
CA ILE A 954 7.26 4.75 31.81
C ILE A 954 6.46 3.49 31.62
N LYS A 955 5.80 3.02 32.67
CA LYS A 955 4.77 1.99 32.51
C LYS A 955 3.67 2.54 31.61
N ARG A 956 3.27 1.75 30.60
CA ARG A 956 2.25 2.16 29.62
C ARG A 956 0.97 2.64 30.34
N PRO A 957 0.58 3.91 30.17
CA PRO A 957 -0.65 4.40 30.75
C PRO A 957 -1.88 3.74 30.12
N ALA A 958 -2.85 3.35 30.95
CA ALA A 958 -4.07 2.66 30.53
C ALA A 958 -5.24 3.05 31.48
N ASP A 959 -5.34 4.35 31.82
CA ASP A 959 -6.28 4.87 32.81
C ASP A 959 -7.44 5.68 32.23
N GLY A 960 -7.52 5.74 30.89
CA GLY A 960 -8.57 6.48 30.18
C GLY A 960 -8.43 8.00 30.24
N LYS A 961 -7.23 8.52 30.59
CA LYS A 961 -7.00 9.96 30.70
C LYS A 961 -6.09 10.47 29.58
N THR A 962 -6.05 11.80 29.48
CA THR A 962 -5.08 12.51 28.64
C THR A 962 -3.87 12.91 29.48
N HIS A 963 -2.68 12.61 29.00
CA HIS A 963 -1.40 12.93 29.61
C HIS A 963 -0.53 13.80 28.71
N GLU A 964 0.30 14.63 29.33
CA GLU A 964 1.24 15.52 28.64
C GLU A 964 2.68 15.03 28.85
N ILE A 965 3.38 14.78 27.73
CA ILE A 965 4.80 14.43 27.71
C ILE A 965 5.57 15.53 27.01
N LYS A 966 6.64 15.99 27.65
CA LYS A 966 7.57 16.93 27.02
C LYS A 966 8.97 16.31 26.98
N ILE A 967 9.59 16.39 25.82
CA ILE A 967 10.92 15.90 25.52
C ILE A 967 11.75 17.06 25.01
N VAL A 968 12.91 17.28 25.61
CA VAL A 968 13.90 18.24 25.13
C VAL A 968 15.20 17.49 24.91
N LEU A 969 15.68 17.45 23.66
CA LEU A 969 16.92 16.80 23.24
C LEU A 969 18.11 17.75 23.36
#